data_8cc2562599fd0f08ea3d13abcc7b206c
#
_entry.id   8cc2562599fd0f08ea3d13abcc7b206c
#
_cell.length_a   1.000
_cell.length_b   1.000
_cell.length_c   1.000
_cell.angle_alpha   90.00
_cell.angle_beta   90.00
_cell.angle_gamma   90.00
#
_symmetry.space_group_name_H-M   'P 1'
#
loop_
_entity.id
_entity.type
_entity.pdbx_description
1 polymer ?
#
loop_
_entity_poly.entity_id
_entity_poly.type
_entity_poly.pdbx_seq_one_letter_code
_entity_poly.pdbx_strand_id
1 'polypeptide(L)'
;VADRRYPKKTARKAQPSGRKPRTRSGGGSGGGRRGGRARRGNPLVRAISGLFRGLFRSLLGTAVRLALLGVVAIGCGVFYFQQQLPEMTALLDGRNRGSVTLLDRDGKVFAWRGEQFGGQITATTVAPALKNAVVATEDRRFYRHFGISPRGIAGAIRINLAEGRGPLSGNGGSTITQQTAKLLCLGVPYDSKTWKTEAAYEADCRRTTLGRKIKEALYAMAMEVKYSKDEILTIYLNRAYLGAGTRGFEAAAQRYFGKSANQVNVSEAAMLAGLLKAPTTYAPTNNLQRSRDRANLIIGLMQDQDYITPKQAAIAKANPAKLSEAAESRAGGYFADWVMGAGPDFLTRDTTEDVIIRTTFDARIQKAAEDALKEVFETKVKDGSKAEAAIIVMSADGAVRAMVGGRQTAVGGFNRATMALRQTGSSFKPFVYAAALDLGYTPNATVVDEPYTINVPGSGPYSPDNYDHKFRGRVTLTEALQHSLNIPAVKVSEAVGRENVRRIAHDFGLQADLAAGPALALGASESTLINMTGAYAGILNGGSSVTPYGLTELRLKGDDTPLMGQEGGMGERVISERAAQSLVYMMWRAVEAGTGHRAKLSDRQVAGKTGTTSAARDAWFIGFSADYVAGVWMGYDDNTPLKGVTGGGLPAEIWHEAMVRVHEGVPPRPLPMLLPEEAPPPVAGEPGYPGQSAGPGTGGWGQQQPVQDNRDDGGNLAENILRSVLGAFGARN
;
A
#
# COMPACT_ATOMS: atom_id res chain seq x y z
N VAL A 1 -7.80 -29.45 3.09
CA VAL A 1 -7.27 -30.76 2.70
C VAL A 1 -6.23 -31.12 3.74
N ALA A 2 -6.58 -32.10 4.59
CA ALA A 2 -5.81 -32.53 5.75
C ALA A 2 -4.51 -33.19 5.30
N ASP A 3 -3.37 -32.66 5.75
CA ASP A 3 -2.05 -33.25 5.55
C ASP A 3 -1.79 -34.28 6.69
N ARG A 4 -2.14 -35.53 6.38
CA ARG A 4 -1.79 -36.71 7.22
C ARG A 4 -0.39 -37.13 6.88
N ARG A 5 0.63 -36.73 7.67
CA ARG A 5 1.95 -37.37 7.58
C ARG A 5 2.76 -37.23 8.88
N TYR A 6 2.45 -38.10 9.86
CA TYR A 6 3.45 -38.68 10.78
C TYR A 6 2.91 -40.01 11.34
N PRO A 7 3.55 -41.16 11.15
CA PRO A 7 3.17 -42.40 11.80
C PRO A 7 3.66 -42.43 13.26
N LYS A 8 2.73 -42.66 14.18
CA LYS A 8 3.02 -42.93 15.60
C LYS A 8 3.86 -44.19 15.73
N LYS A 9 5.01 -44.13 16.41
CA LYS A 9 5.76 -45.30 16.87
C LYS A 9 5.00 -45.98 17.99
N THR A 10 4.50 -47.18 17.71
CA THR A 10 4.01 -48.13 18.74
C THR A 10 5.19 -48.74 19.47
N ALA A 11 5.17 -48.62 20.78
CA ALA A 11 6.10 -49.29 21.69
C ALA A 11 5.87 -50.81 21.67
N ARG A 12 6.88 -51.59 21.37
CA ARG A 12 6.94 -53.04 21.59
C ARG A 12 7.63 -53.31 22.91
N LYS A 13 6.88 -53.94 23.84
CA LYS A 13 7.34 -54.46 25.12
C LYS A 13 8.40 -55.54 24.87
N ALA A 14 9.52 -55.45 25.61
CA ALA A 14 10.51 -56.53 25.75
C ALA A 14 10.09 -57.46 26.89
N GLN A 15 10.16 -58.76 26.66
CA GLN A 15 10.16 -59.78 27.71
C GLN A 15 11.57 -60.34 27.88
N PRO A 16 11.99 -60.71 29.11
CA PRO A 16 13.36 -61.20 29.40
C PRO A 16 13.45 -62.70 29.37
N SER A 17 14.52 -63.24 28.87
CA SER A 17 14.91 -64.63 29.10
C SER A 17 16.39 -64.71 29.46
N GLY A 18 16.68 -65.09 30.62
CA GLY A 18 17.23 -66.19 31.29
C GLY A 18 18.74 -66.33 31.11
N ARG A 19 19.45 -65.90 32.15
CA ARG A 19 20.87 -66.36 32.44
C ARG A 19 20.95 -67.81 32.81
N LYS A 20 22.00 -68.49 32.36
CA LYS A 20 22.74 -69.47 33.21
C LYS A 20 24.22 -69.44 32.89
N PRO A 21 25.08 -69.56 33.94
CA PRO A 21 26.53 -69.52 33.81
C PRO A 21 27.14 -70.91 33.77
N ARG A 22 28.30 -71.07 33.19
CA ARG A 22 29.16 -72.30 33.43
C ARG A 22 30.63 -71.93 33.54
N THR A 23 31.07 -72.17 34.66
CA THR A 23 32.29 -72.45 35.39
C THR A 23 33.53 -72.96 34.62
N ARG A 24 34.66 -72.46 35.15
CA ARG A 24 36.07 -72.87 34.96
C ARG A 24 36.34 -74.29 35.35
N SER A 25 37.25 -74.94 34.60
CA SER A 25 38.36 -75.80 35.14
C SER A 25 39.26 -76.04 33.93
N GLY A 26 40.49 -75.88 33.91
CA GLY A 26 41.61 -76.25 34.74
C GLY A 26 42.36 -77.46 34.17
N GLY A 27 43.62 -77.27 33.69
CA GLY A 27 44.61 -78.25 33.78
C GLY A 27 45.10 -78.99 32.51
N GLY A 28 46.38 -78.90 32.25
CA GLY A 28 47.20 -80.03 31.88
C GLY A 28 47.84 -80.08 30.48
N SER A 29 49.05 -79.65 30.45
CA SER A 29 50.26 -80.15 29.74
C SER A 29 50.12 -81.35 28.79
N GLY A 30 50.80 -81.26 27.64
CA GLY A 30 51.24 -82.44 26.91
C GLY A 30 51.61 -82.20 25.46
N GLY A 31 52.87 -82.27 25.16
CA GLY A 31 53.47 -82.05 23.85
C GLY A 31 53.10 -83.09 22.79
N GLY A 32 53.20 -82.67 21.56
CA GLY A 32 53.06 -83.54 20.41
C GLY A 32 53.29 -82.79 19.10
N ARG A 33 54.54 -82.75 18.68
CA ARG A 33 54.89 -82.38 17.29
C ARG A 33 54.23 -83.33 16.32
N ARG A 34 53.31 -82.86 15.50
CA ARG A 34 52.97 -83.49 14.22
C ARG A 34 52.90 -82.44 13.15
N GLY A 35 53.83 -82.57 12.15
CA GLY A 35 53.90 -81.73 10.97
C GLY A 35 52.61 -81.71 10.16
N GLY A 36 52.00 -80.61 10.10
CA GLY A 36 50.86 -80.32 9.20
C GLY A 36 51.39 -80.00 7.81
N ARG A 37 51.17 -80.89 6.85
CA ARG A 37 51.38 -80.66 5.43
C ARG A 37 50.68 -79.38 5.01
N ALA A 38 51.45 -78.35 4.67
CA ALA A 38 50.95 -77.17 3.97
C ALA A 38 50.27 -77.62 2.68
N ARG A 39 48.95 -77.50 2.62
CA ARG A 39 48.21 -77.56 1.36
C ARG A 39 48.76 -76.45 0.47
N ARG A 40 49.56 -76.85 -0.53
CA ARG A 40 49.95 -75.93 -1.64
C ARG A 40 48.68 -75.53 -2.36
N GLY A 41 48.13 -74.33 -2.01
CA GLY A 41 47.06 -73.71 -2.76
C GLY A 41 47.51 -73.50 -4.19
N ASN A 42 46.56 -73.75 -5.10
CA ASN A 42 46.71 -73.69 -6.55
C ASN A 42 47.46 -72.41 -6.94
N PRO A 43 48.60 -72.47 -7.67
CA PRO A 43 49.40 -71.29 -8.02
C PRO A 43 48.61 -70.26 -8.83
N LEU A 44 47.61 -70.71 -9.57
CA LEU A 44 46.70 -69.87 -10.29
C LEU A 44 45.82 -68.95 -9.37
N VAL A 45 45.32 -69.51 -8.25
CA VAL A 45 44.54 -68.76 -7.25
C VAL A 45 45.41 -67.73 -6.52
N ARG A 46 46.70 -68.05 -6.25
CA ARG A 46 47.66 -67.09 -5.69
C ARG A 46 47.99 -65.96 -6.69
N ALA A 47 48.19 -66.26 -7.97
CA ALA A 47 48.43 -65.26 -9.00
C ALA A 47 47.22 -64.33 -9.19
N ILE A 48 46.00 -64.86 -9.27
CA ILE A 48 44.78 -64.13 -9.37
C ILE A 48 44.55 -63.28 -8.11
N SER A 49 44.73 -63.84 -6.90
CA SER A 49 44.57 -63.03 -5.67
C SER A 49 45.68 -61.98 -5.50
N GLY A 50 46.90 -62.24 -6.03
CA GLY A 50 47.98 -61.25 -6.11
C GLY A 50 47.63 -60.09 -7.06
N LEU A 51 47.11 -60.45 -8.22
CA LEU A 51 46.65 -59.43 -9.22
C LEU A 51 45.49 -58.57 -8.68
N PHE A 52 44.48 -59.18 -8.05
CA PHE A 52 43.39 -58.48 -7.39
C PHE A 52 43.87 -57.58 -6.24
N ARG A 53 44.78 -57.98 -5.41
CA ARG A 53 45.39 -57.18 -4.36
C ARG A 53 46.24 -56.08 -4.91
N GLY A 54 46.99 -56.31 -5.99
CA GLY A 54 47.75 -55.28 -6.70
C GLY A 54 46.84 -54.21 -7.31
N LEU A 55 45.79 -54.62 -8.04
CA LEU A 55 44.78 -53.73 -8.62
C LEU A 55 44.04 -52.93 -7.54
N PHE A 56 43.60 -53.60 -6.45
CA PHE A 56 42.96 -52.97 -5.32
C PHE A 56 43.83 -51.89 -4.64
N ARG A 57 45.14 -52.20 -4.43
CA ARG A 57 46.12 -51.29 -3.85
C ARG A 57 46.39 -50.11 -4.78
N SER A 58 46.48 -50.35 -6.09
CA SER A 58 46.63 -49.30 -7.10
C SER A 58 45.39 -48.36 -7.16
N LEU A 59 44.18 -48.96 -7.22
CA LEU A 59 42.92 -48.19 -7.19
C LEU A 59 42.76 -47.41 -5.88
N LEU A 60 43.08 -48.04 -4.72
CA LEU A 60 43.05 -47.38 -3.44
C LEU A 60 44.07 -46.24 -3.38
N GLY A 61 45.30 -46.46 -3.86
CA GLY A 61 46.37 -45.46 -3.92
C GLY A 61 45.96 -44.27 -4.83
N THR A 62 45.37 -44.55 -5.99
CA THR A 62 44.86 -43.53 -6.88
C THR A 62 43.70 -42.77 -6.25
N ALA A 63 42.77 -43.47 -5.59
CA ALA A 63 41.65 -42.81 -4.89
C ALA A 63 42.15 -41.91 -3.75
N VAL A 64 43.15 -42.32 -2.98
CA VAL A 64 43.77 -41.51 -1.92
C VAL A 64 44.46 -40.28 -2.52
N ARG A 65 45.21 -40.42 -3.64
CA ARG A 65 45.83 -39.24 -4.32
C ARG A 65 44.80 -38.27 -4.84
N LEU A 66 43.72 -38.75 -5.46
CA LEU A 66 42.63 -37.92 -5.93
C LEU A 66 41.92 -37.24 -4.77
N ALA A 67 41.72 -37.94 -3.65
CA ALA A 67 41.13 -37.32 -2.45
C ALA A 67 42.02 -36.21 -1.87
N LEU A 68 43.36 -36.43 -1.81
CA LEU A 68 44.33 -35.41 -1.38
C LEU A 68 44.33 -34.19 -2.32
N LEU A 69 44.34 -34.42 -3.61
CA LEU A 69 44.22 -33.34 -4.60
C LEU A 69 42.89 -32.55 -4.43
N GLY A 70 41.80 -33.25 -4.18
CA GLY A 70 40.50 -32.67 -3.88
C GLY A 70 40.54 -31.79 -2.62
N VAL A 71 41.17 -32.27 -1.54
CA VAL A 71 41.35 -31.50 -0.29
C VAL A 71 42.18 -30.26 -0.52
N VAL A 72 43.29 -30.37 -1.27
CA VAL A 72 44.13 -29.21 -1.64
C VAL A 72 43.34 -28.18 -2.48
N ALA A 73 42.60 -28.66 -3.50
CA ALA A 73 41.76 -27.79 -4.33
C ALA A 73 40.67 -27.06 -3.51
N ILE A 74 40.03 -27.76 -2.57
CA ILE A 74 39.07 -27.16 -1.63
C ILE A 74 39.77 -26.10 -0.76
N GLY A 75 40.94 -26.42 -0.21
CA GLY A 75 41.73 -25.50 0.63
C GLY A 75 42.12 -24.23 -0.13
N CYS A 76 42.61 -24.37 -1.38
CA CYS A 76 42.90 -23.21 -2.24
C CYS A 76 41.64 -22.39 -2.53
N GLY A 77 40.52 -23.04 -2.83
CA GLY A 77 39.25 -22.33 -3.07
C GLY A 77 38.72 -21.58 -1.84
N VAL A 78 38.82 -22.19 -0.65
CA VAL A 78 38.46 -21.57 0.64
C VAL A 78 39.36 -20.35 0.91
N PHE A 79 40.69 -20.51 0.74
CA PHE A 79 41.65 -19.43 0.93
C PHE A 79 41.38 -18.27 -0.04
N TYR A 80 41.12 -18.56 -1.32
CA TYR A 80 40.77 -17.55 -2.31
C TYR A 80 39.56 -16.70 -1.89
N PHE A 81 38.46 -17.35 -1.48
CA PHE A 81 37.27 -16.62 -1.04
C PHE A 81 37.48 -15.91 0.29
N GLN A 82 38.25 -16.48 1.22
CA GLN A 82 38.57 -15.85 2.51
C GLN A 82 39.25 -14.50 2.34
N GLN A 83 40.17 -14.37 1.36
CA GLN A 83 40.85 -13.10 1.06
C GLN A 83 39.91 -12.02 0.51
N GLN A 84 38.79 -12.41 -0.09
CA GLN A 84 37.80 -11.50 -0.66
C GLN A 84 36.69 -11.11 0.31
N LEU A 85 36.57 -11.77 1.45
CA LEU A 85 35.55 -11.45 2.43
C LEU A 85 35.90 -10.09 3.10
N PRO A 86 34.96 -9.12 3.13
CA PRO A 86 35.14 -7.85 3.81
C PRO A 86 35.03 -7.99 5.33
N GLU A 87 35.19 -6.92 6.06
CA GLU A 87 34.88 -6.87 7.49
C GLU A 87 33.38 -7.08 7.74
N MET A 88 33.02 -7.68 8.89
CA MET A 88 31.63 -8.06 9.20
C MET A 88 30.67 -6.88 9.12
N THR A 89 31.08 -5.71 9.63
CA THR A 89 30.25 -4.49 9.66
C THR A 89 29.79 -4.05 8.28
N ALA A 90 30.64 -4.19 7.26
CA ALA A 90 30.31 -3.88 5.87
C ALA A 90 29.27 -4.86 5.25
N LEU A 91 29.04 -6.01 5.92
CA LEU A 91 28.09 -7.02 5.45
C LEU A 91 26.70 -6.90 6.09
N LEU A 92 26.51 -6.05 7.09
CA LEU A 92 25.25 -6.01 7.86
C LEU A 92 24.14 -5.31 7.09
N ASP A 93 24.41 -4.15 6.50
CA ASP A 93 23.46 -3.47 5.62
C ASP A 93 23.78 -3.77 4.16
N GLY A 94 22.84 -4.30 3.44
CA GLY A 94 23.01 -4.67 2.04
C GLY A 94 21.96 -4.06 1.15
N ARG A 95 21.30 -3.01 1.61
CA ARG A 95 20.39 -2.24 0.79
C ARG A 95 21.17 -1.34 -0.16
N ASN A 96 20.67 -1.25 -1.38
CA ASN A 96 21.13 -0.24 -2.34
C ASN A 96 20.16 0.95 -2.39
N ARG A 97 19.00 0.82 -1.72
CA ARG A 97 17.97 1.86 -1.62
C ARG A 97 17.58 2.07 -0.17
N GLY A 98 17.25 3.31 0.14
CA GLY A 98 16.71 3.69 1.44
C GLY A 98 15.25 3.27 1.61
N SER A 99 14.70 3.59 2.77
CA SER A 99 13.30 3.38 3.09
C SER A 99 12.59 4.70 3.33
N VAL A 100 11.28 4.71 3.07
CA VAL A 100 10.40 5.82 3.42
C VAL A 100 9.43 5.36 4.50
N THR A 101 9.45 6.05 5.63
CA THR A 101 8.51 5.87 6.74
C THR A 101 7.48 6.98 6.68
N LEU A 102 6.18 6.63 6.57
CA LEU A 102 5.09 7.59 6.54
C LEU A 102 4.41 7.65 7.91
N LEU A 103 4.35 8.85 8.46
CA LEU A 103 3.70 9.16 9.72
C LEU A 103 2.35 9.81 9.45
N ASP A 104 1.33 9.46 10.23
CA ASP A 104 0.05 10.14 10.24
C ASP A 104 0.16 11.55 10.87
N ARG A 105 -0.96 12.26 10.93
CA ARG A 105 -1.02 13.61 11.53
C ARG A 105 -0.55 13.65 12.99
N ASP A 106 -0.72 12.56 13.73
CA ASP A 106 -0.37 12.41 15.14
C ASP A 106 1.07 11.91 15.34
N GLY A 107 1.82 11.70 14.25
CA GLY A 107 3.20 11.21 14.27
C GLY A 107 3.34 9.70 14.43
N LYS A 108 2.24 8.92 14.30
CA LYS A 108 2.28 7.47 14.33
C LYS A 108 2.58 6.92 12.94
N VAL A 109 3.39 5.86 12.88
CA VAL A 109 3.68 5.19 11.61
C VAL A 109 2.44 4.45 11.11
N PHE A 110 1.99 4.76 9.89
CA PHE A 110 0.88 4.05 9.26
C PHE A 110 1.29 3.29 8.00
N ALA A 111 2.39 3.68 7.34
CA ALA A 111 2.87 2.98 6.14
C ALA A 111 4.39 3.08 6.00
N TRP A 112 4.92 2.15 5.19
CA TRP A 112 6.31 2.15 4.77
C TRP A 112 6.40 1.87 3.28
N ARG A 113 7.43 2.42 2.62
CA ARG A 113 7.78 2.15 1.23
C ARG A 113 9.29 1.90 1.12
N GLY A 114 9.73 1.21 0.07
CA GLY A 114 11.14 0.84 -0.10
C GLY A 114 11.58 -0.33 0.78
N GLU A 115 12.89 -0.56 0.85
CA GLU A 115 13.50 -1.62 1.66
C GLU A 115 13.83 -1.10 3.05
N GLN A 116 13.12 -1.64 4.04
CA GLN A 116 13.34 -1.23 5.43
C GLN A 116 14.51 -1.97 6.05
N PHE A 117 15.37 -1.20 6.71
CA PHE A 117 16.38 -1.67 7.63
C PHE A 117 16.10 -1.08 9.02
N GLY A 118 15.79 -1.96 9.97
CA GLY A 118 15.38 -1.54 11.32
C GLY A 118 16.53 -1.13 12.25
N GLY A 119 17.76 -1.18 11.75
CA GLY A 119 18.98 -1.05 12.55
C GLY A 119 19.73 -2.37 12.67
N GLN A 120 20.96 -2.31 13.16
CA GLN A 120 21.84 -3.48 13.32
C GLN A 120 21.49 -4.25 14.60
N ILE A 121 21.23 -5.53 14.46
CA ILE A 121 21.08 -6.47 15.57
C ILE A 121 22.19 -7.52 15.52
N THR A 122 22.53 -8.10 16.66
CA THR A 122 23.52 -9.17 16.75
C THR A 122 22.86 -10.47 17.25
N ALA A 123 23.49 -11.60 17.01
CA ALA A 123 23.04 -12.89 17.54
C ALA A 123 22.99 -12.92 19.09
N THR A 124 23.66 -11.97 19.75
CA THR A 124 23.68 -11.82 21.22
C THR A 124 22.66 -10.81 21.73
N THR A 125 22.24 -9.82 20.92
CA THR A 125 21.29 -8.78 21.34
C THR A 125 19.85 -9.10 21.01
N VAL A 126 19.59 -9.97 20.03
CA VAL A 126 18.20 -10.37 19.72
C VAL A 126 17.61 -11.22 20.85
N ALA A 127 16.29 -11.25 20.94
CA ALA A 127 15.60 -12.13 21.88
C ALA A 127 16.10 -13.60 21.73
N PRO A 128 16.46 -14.29 22.83
CA PRO A 128 16.90 -15.69 22.76
C PRO A 128 15.89 -16.60 22.05
N ALA A 129 14.58 -16.33 22.19
CA ALA A 129 13.53 -17.03 21.49
C ALA A 129 13.66 -16.92 19.95
N LEU A 130 14.07 -15.74 19.44
CA LEU A 130 14.24 -15.50 18.01
C LEU A 130 15.47 -16.23 17.46
N LYS A 131 16.61 -16.11 18.13
CA LYS A 131 17.83 -16.86 17.79
C LYS A 131 17.53 -18.35 17.70
N ASN A 132 16.87 -18.89 18.72
CA ASN A 132 16.54 -20.31 18.82
C ASN A 132 15.52 -20.75 17.75
N ALA A 133 14.50 -19.94 17.47
CA ALA A 133 13.51 -20.23 16.43
C ALA A 133 14.16 -20.32 15.04
N VAL A 134 15.07 -19.41 14.71
CA VAL A 134 15.82 -19.40 13.43
C VAL A 134 16.70 -20.65 13.33
N VAL A 135 17.50 -20.95 14.35
CA VAL A 135 18.40 -22.12 14.37
C VAL A 135 17.60 -23.42 14.33
N ALA A 136 16.52 -23.53 15.11
CA ALA A 136 15.66 -24.72 15.12
C ALA A 136 15.01 -25.00 13.77
N THR A 137 14.68 -23.94 13.03
CA THR A 137 13.96 -24.02 11.75
C THR A 137 14.90 -24.31 10.58
N GLU A 138 16.02 -23.58 10.50
CA GLU A 138 16.88 -23.57 9.32
C GLU A 138 18.06 -24.52 9.43
N ASP A 139 18.65 -24.64 10.62
CA ASP A 139 19.87 -25.40 10.79
C ASP A 139 20.08 -25.89 12.23
N ARG A 140 19.42 -26.98 12.60
CA ARG A 140 19.47 -27.56 13.96
C ARG A 140 20.91 -27.80 14.49
N ARG A 141 21.90 -27.95 13.60
CA ARG A 141 23.29 -28.24 13.94
C ARG A 141 24.25 -27.11 13.60
N PHE A 142 23.76 -25.88 13.47
CA PHE A 142 24.51 -24.71 13.07
C PHE A 142 25.85 -24.58 13.82
N TYR A 143 25.84 -24.74 15.13
CA TYR A 143 27.01 -24.60 15.97
C TYR A 143 27.95 -25.83 15.97
N ARG A 144 27.64 -26.91 15.17
CA ARG A 144 28.34 -28.21 15.20
C ARG A 144 28.97 -28.63 13.88
N HIS A 145 28.91 -27.81 12.86
CA HIS A 145 29.52 -28.10 11.55
C HIS A 145 30.30 -26.90 11.06
N PHE A 146 31.11 -27.08 10.02
CA PHE A 146 31.98 -26.10 9.42
C PHE A 146 31.44 -25.70 8.03
N GLY A 147 30.48 -24.76 7.99
CA GLY A 147 29.86 -24.20 6.78
C GLY A 147 28.89 -25.13 6.03
N ILE A 148 29.19 -26.39 5.94
CA ILE A 148 28.37 -27.42 5.31
C ILE A 148 27.99 -28.54 6.28
N SER A 149 26.83 -29.16 6.08
CA SER A 149 26.34 -30.25 6.93
C SER A 149 26.13 -31.55 6.13
N PRO A 150 27.14 -32.45 6.01
CA PRO A 150 26.98 -33.70 5.27
C PRO A 150 25.81 -34.56 5.78
N ARG A 151 25.59 -34.57 7.10
CA ARG A 151 24.44 -35.28 7.72
C ARG A 151 23.09 -34.58 7.38
N GLY A 152 23.08 -33.25 7.21
CA GLY A 152 21.91 -32.51 6.75
C GLY A 152 21.56 -32.87 5.31
N ILE A 153 22.54 -32.88 4.44
CA ILE A 153 22.41 -33.26 3.03
C ILE A 153 21.89 -34.73 2.91
N ALA A 154 22.50 -35.66 3.61
CA ALA A 154 22.06 -37.06 3.62
C ALA A 154 20.62 -37.21 4.15
N GLY A 155 20.25 -36.45 5.18
CA GLY A 155 18.89 -36.40 5.71
C GLY A 155 17.88 -35.86 4.69
N ALA A 156 18.20 -34.79 4.00
CA ALA A 156 17.36 -34.17 2.95
C ALA A 156 17.16 -35.16 1.78
N ILE A 157 18.23 -35.79 1.30
CA ILE A 157 18.16 -36.83 0.25
C ILE A 157 17.21 -37.96 0.66
N ARG A 158 17.35 -38.47 1.91
CA ARG A 158 16.49 -39.54 2.41
C ARG A 158 15.00 -39.13 2.44
N ILE A 159 14.71 -37.92 2.86
CA ILE A 159 13.33 -37.42 2.90
C ILE A 159 12.78 -37.27 1.46
N ASN A 160 13.56 -36.69 0.55
CA ASN A 160 13.15 -36.51 -0.84
C ASN A 160 12.83 -37.85 -1.52
N LEU A 161 13.69 -38.84 -1.33
CA LEU A 161 13.46 -40.19 -1.85
C LEU A 161 12.24 -40.86 -1.22
N ALA A 162 12.02 -40.69 0.09
CA ALA A 162 10.84 -41.22 0.78
C ALA A 162 9.52 -40.59 0.30
N GLU A 163 9.57 -39.35 -0.20
CA GLU A 163 8.45 -38.62 -0.76
C GLU A 163 8.32 -38.81 -2.30
N GLY A 164 9.09 -39.77 -2.91
CA GLY A 164 9.05 -40.04 -4.34
C GLY A 164 9.66 -38.97 -5.23
N ARG A 165 10.45 -38.05 -4.66
CA ARG A 165 11.14 -36.99 -5.39
C ARG A 165 12.57 -37.36 -5.74
N GLY A 166 13.15 -36.68 -6.71
CA GLY A 166 14.58 -36.84 -7.01
C GLY A 166 15.46 -36.47 -5.79
N PRO A 167 16.66 -37.06 -5.64
CA PRO A 167 17.48 -36.94 -4.44
C PRO A 167 17.86 -35.51 -4.07
N LEU A 168 17.92 -34.62 -5.07
CA LEU A 168 18.23 -33.19 -4.89
C LEU A 168 17.01 -32.26 -5.09
N SER A 169 15.79 -32.83 -5.23
CA SER A 169 14.56 -32.10 -5.49
C SER A 169 13.70 -32.01 -4.24
N GLY A 170 13.34 -30.81 -3.81
CA GLY A 170 12.43 -30.59 -2.68
C GLY A 170 13.13 -30.09 -1.42
N ASN A 171 13.29 -30.94 -0.38
CA ASN A 171 13.94 -30.51 0.85
C ASN A 171 15.44 -30.31 0.65
N GLY A 172 15.93 -29.10 0.96
CA GLY A 172 17.35 -28.75 0.88
C GLY A 172 18.07 -29.05 2.21
N GLY A 173 19.32 -29.50 2.12
CA GLY A 173 20.21 -29.63 3.28
C GLY A 173 21.16 -28.44 3.43
N SER A 174 20.80 -27.26 2.94
CA SER A 174 21.66 -26.07 3.05
C SER A 174 21.67 -25.55 4.48
N THR A 175 22.86 -25.15 4.93
CA THR A 175 23.09 -24.59 6.26
C THR A 175 22.79 -23.09 6.31
N ILE A 176 22.66 -22.49 7.49
CA ILE A 176 22.58 -21.03 7.67
C ILE A 176 23.77 -20.35 7.00
N THR A 177 25.00 -20.87 7.15
CA THR A 177 26.19 -20.31 6.51
C THR A 177 26.09 -20.30 4.98
N GLN A 178 25.60 -21.40 4.37
CA GLN A 178 25.35 -21.45 2.93
C GLN A 178 24.25 -20.47 2.48
N GLN A 179 23.22 -20.31 3.28
CA GLN A 179 22.17 -19.33 3.01
C GLN A 179 22.72 -17.90 3.11
N THR A 180 23.56 -17.62 4.11
CA THR A 180 24.25 -16.33 4.26
C THR A 180 25.14 -16.03 3.04
N ALA A 181 25.96 -17.01 2.61
CA ALA A 181 26.76 -16.90 1.40
C ALA A 181 25.93 -16.54 0.15
N LYS A 182 24.72 -17.13 0.05
CA LYS A 182 23.76 -16.83 -1.01
C LYS A 182 23.17 -15.41 -0.88
N LEU A 183 22.86 -14.94 0.32
CA LEU A 183 22.38 -13.58 0.56
C LEU A 183 23.44 -12.53 0.21
N LEU A 184 24.72 -12.88 0.36
CA LEU A 184 25.86 -12.05 -0.03
C LEU A 184 26.22 -12.17 -1.52
N CYS A 185 25.40 -12.85 -2.32
CA CYS A 185 25.65 -13.14 -3.74
C CYS A 185 27.07 -13.70 -4.02
N LEU A 186 27.62 -14.48 -3.07
CA LEU A 186 28.98 -15.01 -3.11
C LEU A 186 30.08 -13.94 -3.27
N GLY A 187 29.83 -12.74 -2.70
CA GLY A 187 30.75 -11.61 -2.75
C GLY A 187 30.70 -10.78 -4.04
N VAL A 188 29.79 -11.07 -4.97
CA VAL A 188 29.62 -10.27 -6.19
C VAL A 188 28.73 -9.08 -5.90
N PRO A 189 29.21 -7.81 -6.02
CA PRO A 189 28.39 -6.63 -5.82
C PRO A 189 27.41 -6.41 -7.00
N TYR A 190 26.35 -5.65 -6.75
CA TYR A 190 25.46 -5.19 -7.82
C TYR A 190 26.21 -4.21 -8.74
N ASP A 191 26.06 -4.41 -10.03
CA ASP A 191 26.59 -3.53 -11.07
C ASP A 191 25.48 -3.26 -12.11
N SER A 192 25.06 -2.02 -12.21
CA SER A 192 24.00 -1.58 -13.14
C SER A 192 24.32 -1.80 -14.61
N LYS A 193 25.61 -1.94 -14.98
CA LYS A 193 26.03 -2.27 -16.35
C LYS A 193 25.76 -3.74 -16.67
N THR A 194 25.88 -4.62 -15.69
CA THR A 194 25.67 -6.07 -15.84
C THR A 194 24.20 -6.46 -15.67
N TRP A 195 23.51 -5.88 -14.72
CA TRP A 195 22.08 -6.14 -14.45
C TRP A 195 21.27 -4.86 -14.55
N LYS A 196 20.26 -4.84 -15.44
CA LYS A 196 19.39 -3.66 -15.63
C LYS A 196 18.61 -3.26 -14.38
N THR A 197 18.36 -4.20 -13.47
CA THR A 197 17.62 -3.98 -12.23
C THR A 197 18.20 -4.85 -11.10
N GLU A 198 18.04 -4.40 -9.84
CA GLU A 198 18.39 -5.20 -8.67
C GLU A 198 17.63 -6.53 -8.61
N ALA A 199 16.37 -6.55 -9.02
CA ALA A 199 15.59 -7.78 -9.09
C ALA A 199 16.23 -8.80 -10.04
N ALA A 200 16.82 -8.35 -11.17
CA ALA A 200 17.55 -9.22 -12.08
C ALA A 200 18.84 -9.75 -11.46
N TYR A 201 19.59 -8.91 -10.73
CA TYR A 201 20.75 -9.30 -9.96
C TYR A 201 20.40 -10.33 -8.87
N GLU A 202 19.37 -10.07 -8.07
CA GLU A 202 18.92 -11.02 -7.05
C GLU A 202 18.44 -12.34 -7.65
N ALA A 203 17.74 -12.31 -8.78
CA ALA A 203 17.32 -13.51 -9.49
C ALA A 203 18.52 -14.34 -9.94
N ASP A 204 19.56 -13.68 -10.44
CA ASP A 204 20.81 -14.33 -10.84
C ASP A 204 21.54 -14.94 -9.63
N CYS A 205 21.63 -14.19 -8.51
CA CYS A 205 22.17 -14.70 -7.23
C CYS A 205 21.41 -15.91 -6.71
N ARG A 206 20.15 -16.10 -7.05
CA ARG A 206 19.29 -17.21 -6.61
C ARG A 206 19.28 -18.41 -7.57
N ARG A 207 19.91 -18.33 -8.74
CA ARG A 207 19.98 -19.46 -9.69
C ARG A 207 20.53 -20.72 -9.03
N THR A 208 19.93 -21.86 -9.35
CA THR A 208 20.34 -23.16 -8.78
C THR A 208 21.08 -23.98 -9.84
N THR A 209 22.41 -23.83 -9.93
CA THR A 209 23.28 -24.64 -10.76
C THR A 209 24.29 -25.40 -9.89
N LEU A 210 24.78 -26.54 -10.37
CA LEU A 210 25.76 -27.35 -9.63
C LEU A 210 27.05 -26.55 -9.38
N GLY A 211 27.58 -25.86 -10.39
CA GLY A 211 28.79 -25.05 -10.26
C GLY A 211 28.64 -23.94 -9.22
N ARG A 212 27.46 -23.29 -9.19
CA ARG A 212 27.16 -22.28 -8.17
C ARG A 212 27.06 -22.92 -6.77
N LYS A 213 26.46 -24.10 -6.66
CA LYS A 213 26.35 -24.79 -5.36
C LYS A 213 27.71 -25.20 -4.79
N ILE A 214 28.68 -25.54 -5.66
CA ILE A 214 30.07 -25.75 -5.25
C ILE A 214 30.73 -24.48 -4.76
N LYS A 215 30.59 -23.37 -5.53
CA LYS A 215 31.07 -22.03 -5.09
C LYS A 215 30.46 -21.62 -3.75
N GLU A 216 29.14 -21.82 -3.56
CA GLU A 216 28.43 -21.55 -2.31
C GLU A 216 29.02 -22.32 -1.13
N ALA A 217 29.37 -23.63 -1.34
CA ALA A 217 29.98 -24.43 -0.30
C ALA A 217 31.38 -23.95 0.06
N LEU A 218 32.21 -23.60 -0.93
CA LEU A 218 33.54 -23.02 -0.70
C LEU A 218 33.48 -21.68 0.01
N TYR A 219 32.60 -20.82 -0.44
CA TYR A 219 32.37 -19.49 0.19
C TYR A 219 31.87 -19.64 1.64
N ALA A 220 30.95 -20.57 1.90
CA ALA A 220 30.47 -20.88 3.23
C ALA A 220 31.59 -21.35 4.16
N MET A 221 32.48 -22.23 3.67
CA MET A 221 33.66 -22.66 4.45
C MET A 221 34.65 -21.51 4.68
N ALA A 222 34.84 -20.63 3.71
CA ALA A 222 35.65 -19.41 3.86
C ALA A 222 35.10 -18.45 4.92
N MET A 223 33.78 -18.30 4.97
CA MET A 223 33.10 -17.53 6.04
C MET A 223 33.38 -18.11 7.43
N GLU A 224 33.36 -19.44 7.58
CA GLU A 224 33.64 -20.13 8.85
C GLU A 224 35.12 -20.01 9.29
N VAL A 225 36.03 -19.76 8.34
CA VAL A 225 37.44 -19.42 8.66
C VAL A 225 37.59 -18.01 9.18
N LYS A 226 36.84 -17.05 8.57
CA LYS A 226 36.99 -15.61 8.86
C LYS A 226 36.11 -15.14 10.01
N TYR A 227 34.89 -15.65 10.13
CA TYR A 227 33.88 -15.19 11.07
C TYR A 227 33.47 -16.29 12.06
N SER A 228 33.18 -15.92 13.28
CA SER A 228 32.56 -16.79 14.27
C SER A 228 31.12 -17.19 13.87
N LYS A 229 30.58 -18.20 14.50
CA LYS A 229 29.18 -18.63 14.29
C LYS A 229 28.17 -17.53 14.60
N ASP A 230 28.38 -16.77 15.66
CA ASP A 230 27.49 -15.69 16.05
C ASP A 230 27.60 -14.49 15.09
N GLU A 231 28.77 -14.22 14.50
CA GLU A 231 28.91 -13.23 13.44
C GLU A 231 28.22 -13.65 12.15
N ILE A 232 28.35 -14.93 11.73
CA ILE A 232 27.63 -15.46 10.57
C ILE A 232 26.12 -15.38 10.79
N LEU A 233 25.64 -15.74 11.98
CA LEU A 233 24.21 -15.62 12.31
C LEU A 233 23.78 -14.16 12.35
N THR A 234 24.62 -13.26 12.84
CA THR A 234 24.39 -11.81 12.84
C THR A 234 24.19 -11.29 11.42
N ILE A 235 25.05 -11.65 10.48
CA ILE A 235 24.89 -11.30 9.05
C ILE A 235 23.56 -11.85 8.53
N TYR A 236 23.25 -13.11 8.80
CA TYR A 236 22.00 -13.75 8.38
C TYR A 236 20.76 -12.99 8.90
N LEU A 237 20.75 -12.66 10.20
CA LEU A 237 19.65 -11.97 10.87
C LEU A 237 19.40 -10.56 10.31
N ASN A 238 20.43 -9.88 9.81
CA ASN A 238 20.30 -8.56 9.23
C ASN A 238 19.99 -8.56 7.73
N ARG A 239 20.26 -9.66 7.00
CA ARG A 239 20.15 -9.71 5.53
C ARG A 239 18.95 -10.49 5.01
N ALA A 240 18.36 -11.39 5.83
CA ALA A 240 17.26 -12.24 5.39
C ALA A 240 16.02 -11.42 5.01
N TYR A 241 15.45 -11.70 3.83
CA TYR A 241 14.20 -11.09 3.41
C TYR A 241 13.01 -11.78 4.10
N LEU A 242 12.13 -11.01 4.73
CA LEU A 242 11.05 -11.49 5.59
C LEU A 242 9.64 -11.05 5.11
N GLY A 243 9.53 -10.63 3.86
CA GLY A 243 8.26 -10.22 3.26
C GLY A 243 7.92 -8.75 3.54
N ALA A 244 6.89 -8.23 2.88
CA ALA A 244 6.40 -6.86 3.02
C ALA A 244 7.48 -5.77 2.95
N GLY A 245 8.52 -5.97 2.11
CA GLY A 245 9.64 -5.04 1.95
C GLY A 245 10.67 -5.06 3.09
N THR A 246 10.58 -5.99 4.06
CA THR A 246 11.52 -6.02 5.19
C THR A 246 12.74 -6.88 4.92
N ARG A 247 13.93 -6.30 5.12
CA ARG A 247 15.21 -7.01 5.20
C ARG A 247 15.74 -6.94 6.63
N GLY A 248 16.10 -8.11 7.16
CA GLY A 248 16.50 -8.28 8.55
C GLY A 248 15.34 -8.42 9.53
N PHE A 249 15.64 -9.10 10.62
CA PHE A 249 14.65 -9.44 11.65
C PHE A 249 14.22 -8.23 12.49
N GLU A 250 15.06 -7.21 12.63
CA GLU A 250 14.69 -5.97 13.31
C GLU A 250 13.60 -5.23 12.52
N ALA A 251 13.81 -5.01 11.22
CA ALA A 251 12.80 -4.40 10.36
C ALA A 251 11.49 -5.19 10.36
N ALA A 252 11.57 -6.52 10.31
CA ALA A 252 10.39 -7.39 10.33
C ALA A 252 9.65 -7.33 11.69
N ALA A 253 10.36 -7.29 12.81
CA ALA A 253 9.76 -7.18 14.13
C ALA A 253 9.06 -5.82 14.32
N GLN A 254 9.69 -4.74 13.91
CA GLN A 254 9.10 -3.41 13.90
C GLN A 254 7.87 -3.35 12.97
N ARG A 255 7.99 -3.90 11.75
CA ARG A 255 6.93 -3.91 10.74
C ARG A 255 5.69 -4.67 11.20
N TYR A 256 5.88 -5.88 11.73
CA TYR A 256 4.75 -6.75 12.05
C TYR A 256 4.22 -6.54 13.47
N PHE A 257 5.09 -6.20 14.42
CA PHE A 257 4.72 -6.16 15.84
C PHE A 257 4.90 -4.79 16.49
N GLY A 258 5.48 -3.80 15.78
CA GLY A 258 5.74 -2.46 16.33
C GLY A 258 6.76 -2.44 17.46
N LYS A 259 7.67 -3.44 17.53
CA LYS A 259 8.69 -3.56 18.58
C LYS A 259 10.01 -4.07 18.03
N SER A 260 11.08 -3.90 18.80
CA SER A 260 12.41 -4.40 18.43
C SER A 260 12.49 -5.93 18.49
N ALA A 261 13.36 -6.52 17.67
CA ALA A 261 13.63 -7.96 17.63
C ALA A 261 14.20 -8.50 18.95
N ASN A 262 14.70 -7.65 19.85
CA ASN A 262 15.15 -8.05 21.20
C ASN A 262 13.98 -8.23 22.19
N GLN A 263 12.78 -7.76 21.85
CA GLN A 263 11.57 -7.78 22.69
C GLN A 263 10.52 -8.81 22.24
N VAL A 264 10.77 -9.53 21.13
CA VAL A 264 9.79 -10.49 20.62
C VAL A 264 9.66 -11.71 21.54
N ASN A 265 8.44 -12.14 21.76
CA ASN A 265 8.14 -13.35 22.52
C ASN A 265 8.26 -14.62 21.64
N VAL A 266 8.02 -15.81 22.23
CA VAL A 266 8.16 -17.10 21.54
C VAL A 266 7.23 -17.21 20.32
N SER A 267 5.99 -16.74 20.42
CA SER A 267 5.02 -16.82 19.32
C SER A 267 5.41 -15.90 18.16
N GLU A 268 5.87 -14.69 18.46
CA GLU A 268 6.35 -13.71 17.50
C GLU A 268 7.67 -14.17 16.84
N ALA A 269 8.59 -14.67 17.64
CA ALA A 269 9.85 -15.25 17.15
C ALA A 269 9.63 -16.42 16.20
N ALA A 270 8.71 -17.32 16.54
CA ALA A 270 8.33 -18.43 15.68
C ALA A 270 7.64 -17.97 14.39
N MET A 271 6.82 -16.92 14.45
CA MET A 271 6.20 -16.33 13.27
C MET A 271 7.26 -15.75 12.34
N LEU A 272 8.20 -14.93 12.85
CA LEU A 272 9.29 -14.35 12.05
C LEU A 272 10.16 -15.44 11.41
N ALA A 273 10.58 -16.46 12.17
CA ALA A 273 11.33 -17.59 11.61
C ALA A 273 10.54 -18.37 10.55
N GLY A 274 9.20 -18.38 10.66
CA GLY A 274 8.30 -19.00 9.68
C GLY A 274 8.34 -18.38 8.30
N LEU A 275 8.65 -17.07 8.22
CA LEU A 275 8.73 -16.32 6.97
C LEU A 275 9.87 -16.77 6.06
N LEU A 276 10.97 -17.28 6.63
CA LEU A 276 12.18 -17.69 5.89
C LEU A 276 11.89 -18.69 4.78
N LYS A 277 10.90 -19.57 4.95
CA LYS A 277 10.53 -20.59 3.96
C LYS A 277 9.95 -20.01 2.68
N ALA A 278 9.06 -19.04 2.79
CA ALA A 278 8.40 -18.35 1.68
C ALA A 278 7.84 -17.00 2.18
N PRO A 279 8.67 -15.93 2.20
CA PRO A 279 8.36 -14.68 2.89
C PRO A 279 7.05 -14.05 2.45
N THR A 280 6.77 -14.00 1.16
CA THR A 280 5.53 -13.41 0.62
C THR A 280 4.29 -14.26 0.97
N THR A 281 4.43 -15.60 0.91
CA THR A 281 3.31 -16.54 1.16
C THR A 281 2.92 -16.57 2.64
N TYR A 282 3.90 -16.49 3.53
CA TYR A 282 3.70 -16.55 4.98
C TYR A 282 3.66 -15.19 5.65
N ALA A 283 3.80 -14.07 4.90
CA ALA A 283 3.64 -12.73 5.47
C ALA A 283 2.30 -12.61 6.21
N PRO A 284 2.29 -12.25 7.51
CA PRO A 284 1.07 -12.24 8.30
C PRO A 284 0.09 -11.16 7.84
N THR A 285 0.57 -10.10 7.20
CA THR A 285 -0.24 -9.09 6.53
C THR A 285 -1.03 -9.62 5.33
N ASN A 286 -0.59 -10.72 4.71
CA ASN A 286 -1.30 -11.35 3.59
C ASN A 286 -2.32 -12.39 4.08
N ASN A 287 -1.91 -13.23 5.05
CA ASN A 287 -2.76 -14.25 5.65
C ASN A 287 -2.29 -14.60 7.06
N LEU A 288 -2.88 -13.96 8.04
CA LEU A 288 -2.50 -14.10 9.46
C LEU A 288 -2.67 -15.54 9.96
N GLN A 289 -3.75 -16.23 9.57
CA GLN A 289 -3.97 -17.62 10.02
C GLN A 289 -2.92 -18.58 9.48
N ARG A 290 -2.56 -18.47 8.20
CA ARG A 290 -1.49 -19.27 7.58
C ARG A 290 -0.14 -19.01 8.25
N SER A 291 0.13 -17.77 8.62
CA SER A 291 1.35 -17.41 9.36
C SER A 291 1.37 -18.00 10.77
N ARG A 292 0.25 -17.96 11.49
CA ARG A 292 0.08 -18.60 12.80
C ARG A 292 0.23 -20.13 12.75
N ASP A 293 -0.35 -20.78 11.74
CA ASP A 293 -0.21 -22.22 11.54
C ASP A 293 1.25 -22.60 11.32
N ARG A 294 1.99 -21.80 10.55
CA ARG A 294 3.43 -21.98 10.35
C ARG A 294 4.23 -21.74 11.63
N ALA A 295 3.90 -20.72 12.41
CA ALA A 295 4.51 -20.44 13.71
C ALA A 295 4.31 -21.61 14.68
N ASN A 296 3.13 -22.21 14.72
CA ASN A 296 2.83 -23.38 15.57
C ASN A 296 3.72 -24.60 15.24
N LEU A 297 4.04 -24.83 13.97
CA LEU A 297 5.01 -25.84 13.56
C LEU A 297 6.41 -25.56 14.14
N ILE A 298 6.84 -24.28 14.09
CA ILE A 298 8.16 -23.87 14.59
C ILE A 298 8.24 -23.97 16.11
N ILE A 299 7.18 -23.57 16.83
CA ILE A 299 7.08 -23.79 18.28
C ILE A 299 7.26 -25.27 18.62
N GLY A 300 6.68 -26.17 17.81
CA GLY A 300 6.89 -27.62 17.95
C GLY A 300 8.35 -28.00 17.72
N LEU A 301 9.02 -27.47 16.69
CA LEU A 301 10.45 -27.74 16.43
C LEU A 301 11.36 -27.21 17.54
N MET A 302 11.03 -26.04 18.13
CA MET A 302 11.78 -25.51 19.27
C MET A 302 11.63 -26.38 20.51
N GLN A 303 10.44 -26.92 20.76
CA GLN A 303 10.19 -27.87 21.85
C GLN A 303 10.91 -29.19 21.62
N ASP A 304 10.84 -29.77 20.42
CA ASP A 304 11.49 -31.05 20.06
C ASP A 304 13.02 -30.97 20.12
N GLN A 305 13.59 -29.78 20.14
CA GLN A 305 15.03 -29.50 20.20
C GLN A 305 15.47 -28.93 21.55
N ASP A 306 14.57 -28.93 22.55
CA ASP A 306 14.84 -28.49 23.93
C ASP A 306 15.19 -27.00 24.06
N TYR A 307 14.82 -26.18 23.06
CA TYR A 307 14.96 -24.69 23.16
C TYR A 307 13.91 -24.06 24.04
N ILE A 308 12.74 -24.67 24.17
CA ILE A 308 11.65 -24.27 25.05
C ILE A 308 11.04 -25.48 25.75
N THR A 309 10.53 -25.27 26.96
CA THR A 309 9.84 -26.32 27.71
C THR A 309 8.44 -26.59 27.13
N PRO A 310 7.84 -27.78 27.40
CA PRO A 310 6.46 -28.07 27.00
C PRO A 310 5.45 -27.03 27.51
N LYS A 311 5.65 -26.48 28.70
CA LYS A 311 4.81 -25.42 29.27
C LYS A 311 4.91 -24.13 28.46
N GLN A 312 6.13 -23.70 28.09
CA GLN A 312 6.33 -22.51 27.23
C GLN A 312 5.72 -22.71 25.86
N ALA A 313 5.86 -23.90 25.26
CA ALA A 313 5.24 -24.23 23.97
C ALA A 313 3.71 -24.15 24.02
N ALA A 314 3.10 -24.68 25.09
CA ALA A 314 1.64 -24.61 25.30
C ALA A 314 1.16 -23.16 25.44
N ILE A 315 1.87 -22.35 26.24
CA ILE A 315 1.56 -20.92 26.42
C ILE A 315 1.65 -20.16 25.08
N ALA A 316 2.73 -20.38 24.31
CA ALA A 316 2.95 -19.73 23.05
C ALA A 316 1.87 -20.08 22.01
N LYS A 317 1.42 -21.34 21.95
CA LYS A 317 0.31 -21.76 21.06
C LYS A 317 -1.04 -21.21 21.49
N ALA A 318 -1.29 -21.08 22.80
CA ALA A 318 -2.52 -20.48 23.32
C ALA A 318 -2.58 -18.95 23.12
N ASN A 319 -1.41 -18.30 23.03
CA ASN A 319 -1.30 -16.85 22.83
C ASN A 319 -0.54 -16.56 21.50
N PRO A 320 -1.21 -16.73 20.36
CA PRO A 320 -0.58 -16.53 19.06
C PRO A 320 -0.21 -15.05 18.86
N ALA A 321 0.82 -14.80 18.06
CA ALA A 321 1.28 -13.47 17.73
C ALA A 321 0.13 -12.59 17.17
N LYS A 322 0.07 -11.35 17.66
CA LYS A 322 -0.82 -10.29 17.18
C LYS A 322 -0.01 -9.30 16.38
N LEU A 323 -0.60 -8.78 15.32
CA LEU A 323 0.02 -7.70 14.55
C LEU A 323 -0.13 -6.35 15.29
N SER A 324 0.74 -5.40 15.00
CA SER A 324 0.54 -4.01 15.38
C SER A 324 -0.59 -3.39 14.55
N GLU A 325 -1.21 -2.34 15.05
CA GLU A 325 -2.25 -1.61 14.31
C GLU A 325 -1.76 -1.17 12.92
N ALA A 326 -0.52 -0.68 12.82
CA ALA A 326 0.11 -0.30 11.55
C ALA A 326 0.30 -1.50 10.59
N ALA A 327 0.46 -2.72 11.10
CA ALA A 327 0.60 -3.92 10.30
C ALA A 327 -0.76 -4.54 9.91
N GLU A 328 -1.76 -4.44 10.78
CA GLU A 328 -3.15 -4.86 10.51
C GLU A 328 -3.83 -3.90 9.54
N SER A 329 -3.55 -2.62 9.68
CA SER A 329 -4.08 -1.59 8.81
C SER A 329 -3.49 -1.75 7.41
N ARG A 330 -4.29 -2.30 6.49
CA ARG A 330 -4.09 -2.07 5.05
C ARG A 330 -4.49 -0.65 4.67
N ALA A 331 -4.99 0.09 5.67
CA ALA A 331 -5.46 1.45 5.57
C ALA A 331 -4.36 2.37 5.05
N GLY A 332 -4.74 3.31 4.21
CA GLY A 332 -3.82 4.33 3.70
C GLY A 332 -2.89 3.86 2.58
N GLY A 333 -3.03 2.64 2.02
CA GLY A 333 -2.20 2.19 0.89
C GLY A 333 -2.26 3.15 -0.31
N TYR A 334 -3.45 3.53 -0.73
CA TYR A 334 -3.66 4.51 -1.81
C TYR A 334 -3.20 5.92 -1.42
N PHE A 335 -3.43 6.33 -0.17
CA PHE A 335 -2.96 7.61 0.35
C PHE A 335 -1.42 7.66 0.37
N ALA A 336 -0.76 6.62 0.89
CA ALA A 336 0.68 6.54 0.94
C ALA A 336 1.31 6.59 -0.48
N ASP A 337 0.74 5.84 -1.44
CA ASP A 337 1.22 5.85 -2.83
C ASP A 337 1.04 7.22 -3.50
N TRP A 338 -0.06 7.92 -3.20
CA TRP A 338 -0.31 9.27 -3.67
C TRP A 338 0.69 10.28 -3.09
N VAL A 339 0.94 10.24 -1.78
CA VAL A 339 1.91 11.14 -1.12
C VAL A 339 3.33 10.89 -1.62
N MET A 340 3.71 9.62 -1.87
CA MET A 340 4.99 9.28 -2.48
C MET A 340 5.18 9.91 -3.86
N GLY A 341 4.09 10.10 -4.61
CA GLY A 341 4.11 10.79 -5.90
C GLY A 341 4.16 12.32 -5.83
N ALA A 342 3.94 12.91 -4.66
CA ALA A 342 3.98 14.36 -4.46
C ALA A 342 5.39 14.89 -4.13
N GLY A 343 6.29 14.02 -3.62
CA GLY A 343 7.68 14.38 -3.33
C GLY A 343 8.63 14.09 -4.50
N PRO A 344 9.86 14.64 -4.49
CA PRO A 344 10.86 14.36 -5.50
C PRO A 344 11.23 12.87 -5.54
N ASP A 345 11.29 12.27 -6.73
CA ASP A 345 11.55 10.84 -6.89
C ASP A 345 12.85 10.38 -6.22
N PHE A 346 13.89 11.21 -6.22
CA PHE A 346 15.18 10.88 -5.56
C PHE A 346 15.09 10.82 -4.02
N LEU A 347 14.04 11.38 -3.41
CA LEU A 347 13.78 11.28 -1.96
C LEU A 347 12.66 10.29 -1.62
N THR A 348 11.77 9.99 -2.57
CA THR A 348 10.59 9.17 -2.29
C THR A 348 10.67 7.78 -2.91
N ARG A 349 11.17 7.65 -4.15
CA ARG A 349 11.19 6.38 -4.90
C ARG A 349 12.58 5.80 -5.07
N ASP A 350 13.56 6.65 -5.33
CA ASP A 350 14.95 6.27 -5.65
C ASP A 350 15.96 6.71 -4.57
N THR A 351 15.46 6.98 -3.37
CA THR A 351 16.31 7.39 -2.24
C THR A 351 17.31 6.30 -1.87
N THR A 352 18.55 6.72 -1.57
CA THR A 352 19.58 5.88 -0.93
C THR A 352 19.56 6.03 0.59
N GLU A 353 18.89 7.06 1.11
CA GLU A 353 18.78 7.39 2.51
C GLU A 353 17.43 6.95 3.10
N ASP A 354 17.37 6.76 4.40
CA ASP A 354 16.12 6.55 5.10
C ASP A 354 15.39 7.89 5.31
N VAL A 355 14.17 8.00 4.79
CA VAL A 355 13.36 9.23 4.79
C VAL A 355 12.15 9.06 5.71
N ILE A 356 11.79 10.11 6.42
CA ILE A 356 10.55 10.22 7.18
C ILE A 356 9.67 11.26 6.52
N ILE A 357 8.42 10.88 6.21
CA ILE A 357 7.39 11.78 5.69
C ILE A 357 6.29 11.89 6.73
N ARG A 358 6.06 13.09 7.26
CA ARG A 358 4.86 13.42 8.04
C ARG A 358 3.75 13.79 7.07
N THR A 359 2.53 13.34 7.36
CA THR A 359 1.39 13.51 6.45
C THR A 359 0.15 14.06 7.15
N THR A 360 -0.84 14.44 6.35
CA THR A 360 -2.17 14.83 6.82
C THR A 360 -3.08 13.65 7.15
N PHE A 361 -2.64 12.40 6.93
CA PHE A 361 -3.41 11.18 7.11
C PHE A 361 -4.00 11.06 8.53
N ASP A 362 -5.27 10.67 8.60
CA ASP A 362 -5.96 10.36 9.86
C ASP A 362 -6.49 8.93 9.81
N ALA A 363 -5.89 8.04 10.59
CA ALA A 363 -6.22 6.62 10.58
C ALA A 363 -7.69 6.34 10.98
N ARG A 364 -8.27 7.15 11.88
CA ARG A 364 -9.67 7.05 12.30
C ARG A 364 -10.61 7.40 11.15
N ILE A 365 -10.35 8.51 10.45
CA ILE A 365 -11.15 8.94 9.30
C ILE A 365 -11.01 7.96 8.13
N GLN A 366 -9.82 7.44 7.89
CA GLN A 366 -9.60 6.40 6.88
C GLN A 366 -10.42 5.15 7.16
N LYS A 367 -10.38 4.67 8.40
CA LYS A 367 -11.17 3.51 8.81
C LYS A 367 -12.68 3.76 8.67
N ALA A 368 -13.15 4.95 9.04
CA ALA A 368 -14.55 5.35 8.89
C ALA A 368 -15.00 5.28 7.42
N ALA A 369 -14.17 5.76 6.49
CA ALA A 369 -14.45 5.71 5.05
C ALA A 369 -14.44 4.27 4.50
N GLU A 370 -13.47 3.45 4.91
CA GLU A 370 -13.36 2.04 4.49
C GLU A 370 -14.54 1.20 5.00
N ASP A 371 -14.89 1.34 6.29
CA ASP A 371 -15.99 0.60 6.92
C ASP A 371 -17.34 0.98 6.28
N ALA A 372 -17.58 2.27 6.02
CA ALA A 372 -18.80 2.73 5.37
C ALA A 372 -18.94 2.16 3.94
N LEU A 373 -17.87 2.21 3.15
CA LEU A 373 -17.89 1.63 1.81
C LEU A 373 -18.14 0.14 1.84
N LYS A 374 -17.46 -0.57 2.72
CA LYS A 374 -17.61 -2.01 2.89
C LYS A 374 -19.04 -2.38 3.27
N GLU A 375 -19.61 -1.72 4.28
CA GLU A 375 -20.96 -2.00 4.78
C GLU A 375 -22.03 -1.80 3.70
N VAL A 376 -21.98 -0.67 2.97
CA VAL A 376 -22.95 -0.41 1.90
C VAL A 376 -22.82 -1.43 0.78
N PHE A 377 -21.61 -1.82 0.41
CA PHE A 377 -21.42 -2.84 -0.64
C PHE A 377 -21.88 -4.23 -0.20
N GLU A 378 -21.63 -4.64 1.04
CA GLU A 378 -22.05 -5.93 1.59
C GLU A 378 -23.57 -6.01 1.78
N THR A 379 -24.23 -4.89 2.12
CA THR A 379 -25.66 -4.90 2.44
C THR A 379 -26.58 -4.50 1.30
N LYS A 380 -26.10 -3.68 0.34
CA LYS A 380 -26.96 -3.04 -0.69
C LYS A 380 -26.52 -3.27 -2.12
N VAL A 381 -25.31 -3.80 -2.34
CA VAL A 381 -24.84 -4.13 -3.70
C VAL A 381 -24.89 -5.63 -3.90
N LYS A 382 -25.44 -6.05 -5.05
CA LYS A 382 -25.57 -7.46 -5.39
C LYS A 382 -24.24 -8.19 -5.35
N ASP A 383 -24.21 -9.39 -4.76
CA ASP A 383 -23.04 -10.27 -4.75
C ASP A 383 -22.50 -10.51 -6.16
N GLY A 384 -21.15 -10.47 -6.27
CA GLY A 384 -20.46 -10.64 -7.55
C GLY A 384 -20.47 -9.39 -8.44
N SER A 385 -21.03 -8.26 -8.00
CA SER A 385 -20.94 -7.00 -8.73
C SER A 385 -19.48 -6.56 -8.86
N LYS A 386 -19.11 -6.12 -10.08
CA LYS A 386 -17.80 -5.53 -10.39
C LYS A 386 -17.79 -3.99 -10.25
N ALA A 387 -18.89 -3.41 -9.75
CA ALA A 387 -18.92 -1.97 -9.50
C ALA A 387 -17.84 -1.60 -8.47
N GLU A 388 -17.18 -0.49 -8.72
CA GLU A 388 -16.15 0.10 -7.85
C GLU A 388 -16.67 1.40 -7.25
N ALA A 389 -16.02 1.83 -6.18
CA ALA A 389 -16.25 3.13 -5.58
C ALA A 389 -14.95 3.70 -5.00
N ALA A 390 -14.87 5.01 -4.90
CA ALA A 390 -13.77 5.73 -4.30
C ALA A 390 -14.29 6.79 -3.35
N ILE A 391 -13.52 7.08 -2.29
CA ILE A 391 -13.84 8.09 -1.28
C ILE A 391 -12.61 8.95 -1.00
N ILE A 392 -12.82 10.25 -0.93
CA ILE A 392 -11.86 11.22 -0.38
C ILE A 392 -12.53 11.93 0.78
N VAL A 393 -11.80 12.12 1.87
CA VAL A 393 -12.17 13.04 2.95
C VAL A 393 -11.02 14.01 3.17
N MET A 394 -11.32 15.32 3.19
CA MET A 394 -10.33 16.36 3.41
C MET A 394 -10.89 17.50 4.28
N SER A 395 -10.00 18.30 4.86
CA SER A 395 -10.36 19.54 5.52
C SER A 395 -10.57 20.67 4.48
N ALA A 396 -11.18 21.78 4.87
CA ALA A 396 -11.47 22.90 3.99
C ALA A 396 -10.22 23.59 3.38
N ASP A 397 -9.04 23.35 3.98
CA ASP A 397 -7.73 23.82 3.51
C ASP A 397 -7.05 22.87 2.50
N GLY A 398 -7.70 21.76 2.16
CA GLY A 398 -7.18 20.77 1.21
C GLY A 398 -6.37 19.63 1.84
N ALA A 399 -6.20 19.61 3.17
CA ALA A 399 -5.51 18.50 3.84
C ALA A 399 -6.32 17.20 3.69
N VAL A 400 -5.83 16.26 2.89
CA VAL A 400 -6.48 14.96 2.69
C VAL A 400 -6.30 14.11 3.94
N ARG A 401 -7.40 13.74 4.58
CA ARG A 401 -7.43 12.95 5.83
C ARG A 401 -7.60 11.46 5.57
N ALA A 402 -8.34 11.11 4.50
CA ALA A 402 -8.57 9.73 4.08
C ALA A 402 -8.68 9.63 2.56
N MET A 403 -8.24 8.48 2.02
CA MET A 403 -8.30 8.17 0.60
C MET A 403 -8.57 6.68 0.38
N VAL A 404 -9.70 6.36 -0.21
CA VAL A 404 -10.10 5.02 -0.60
C VAL A 404 -10.19 4.99 -2.13
N GLY A 405 -9.24 4.35 -2.79
CA GLY A 405 -9.13 4.33 -4.25
C GLY A 405 -9.86 3.15 -4.93
N GLY A 406 -10.59 2.35 -4.17
CA GLY A 406 -11.34 1.17 -4.64
C GLY A 406 -11.78 0.27 -3.50
N ARG A 407 -12.59 -0.73 -3.81
CA ARG A 407 -13.12 -1.72 -2.83
C ARG A 407 -12.03 -2.59 -2.19
N GLN A 408 -10.90 -2.76 -2.87
CA GLN A 408 -9.78 -3.54 -2.37
C GLN A 408 -8.55 -2.64 -2.28
N THR A 409 -7.91 -2.64 -1.14
CA THR A 409 -6.65 -1.92 -0.95
C THR A 409 -5.53 -2.73 -1.60
N ALA A 410 -4.88 -2.17 -2.60
CA ALA A 410 -3.72 -2.75 -3.26
C ALA A 410 -2.59 -1.71 -3.33
N VAL A 411 -1.42 -2.04 -2.79
CA VAL A 411 -0.22 -1.19 -2.95
C VAL A 411 0.18 -1.17 -4.42
N GLY A 412 0.38 0.02 -4.99
CA GLY A 412 0.65 0.20 -6.42
C GLY A 412 -0.56 -0.09 -7.33
N GLY A 413 -1.76 -0.26 -6.77
CA GLY A 413 -3.00 -0.48 -7.52
C GLY A 413 -3.54 0.81 -8.16
N PHE A 414 -4.45 0.66 -9.13
CA PHE A 414 -5.11 1.80 -9.77
C PHE A 414 -5.96 2.56 -8.75
N ASN A 415 -5.53 3.79 -8.45
CA ASN A 415 -6.19 4.68 -7.49
C ASN A 415 -7.28 5.49 -8.18
N ARG A 416 -8.53 5.07 -8.10
CA ARG A 416 -9.66 5.75 -8.76
C ARG A 416 -9.92 7.15 -8.22
N ALA A 417 -9.51 7.43 -7.00
CA ALA A 417 -9.67 8.74 -6.40
C ALA A 417 -8.79 9.83 -7.06
N THR A 418 -7.62 9.44 -7.59
CA THR A 418 -6.63 10.38 -8.12
C THR A 418 -6.31 10.18 -9.60
N MET A 419 -6.59 8.98 -10.16
CA MET A 419 -6.16 8.63 -11.51
C MET A 419 -7.32 8.45 -12.49
N ALA A 420 -8.55 8.17 -12.00
CA ALA A 420 -9.70 7.98 -12.87
C ALA A 420 -10.29 9.34 -13.28
N LEU A 421 -10.20 9.65 -14.56
CA LEU A 421 -10.94 10.75 -15.17
C LEU A 421 -12.36 10.26 -15.48
N ARG A 422 -13.36 10.93 -14.88
CA ARG A 422 -14.77 10.55 -14.97
C ARG A 422 -15.64 11.75 -15.20
N GLN A 423 -16.68 11.62 -16.04
CA GLN A 423 -17.65 12.68 -16.25
C GLN A 423 -18.31 13.08 -14.94
N THR A 424 -18.31 14.38 -14.65
CA THR A 424 -18.79 14.91 -13.37
C THR A 424 -20.32 14.97 -13.27
N GLY A 425 -21.01 15.02 -14.42
CA GLY A 425 -22.46 15.15 -14.46
C GLY A 425 -22.91 16.36 -13.63
N SER A 426 -24.09 16.27 -13.02
CA SER A 426 -24.68 17.38 -12.25
C SER A 426 -23.88 17.83 -11.01
N SER A 427 -22.79 17.15 -10.62
CA SER A 427 -21.89 17.65 -9.57
C SER A 427 -21.06 18.87 -10.04
N PHE A 428 -21.06 19.17 -11.33
CA PHE A 428 -20.45 20.38 -11.89
C PHE A 428 -21.33 21.64 -11.69
N LYS A 429 -22.64 21.51 -11.51
CA LYS A 429 -23.59 22.64 -11.42
C LYS A 429 -23.24 23.71 -10.39
N PRO A 430 -22.67 23.40 -9.19
CA PRO A 430 -22.26 24.43 -8.26
C PRO A 430 -21.36 25.51 -8.87
N PHE A 431 -20.50 25.18 -9.85
CA PHE A 431 -19.62 26.17 -10.49
C PHE A 431 -20.38 27.09 -11.43
N VAL A 432 -21.49 26.64 -12.04
CA VAL A 432 -22.39 27.49 -12.81
C VAL A 432 -23.06 28.53 -11.90
N TYR A 433 -23.57 28.08 -10.75
CA TYR A 433 -24.21 28.97 -9.79
C TYR A 433 -23.18 29.83 -9.04
N ALA A 434 -21.96 29.37 -8.82
CA ALA A 434 -20.86 30.19 -8.32
C ALA A 434 -20.61 31.42 -9.22
N ALA A 435 -20.55 31.18 -10.54
CA ALA A 435 -20.38 32.23 -11.52
C ALA A 435 -21.54 33.25 -11.47
N ALA A 436 -22.78 32.79 -11.34
CA ALA A 436 -23.94 33.67 -11.24
C ALA A 436 -23.90 34.49 -9.95
N LEU A 437 -23.64 33.88 -8.80
CA LEU A 437 -23.60 34.55 -7.50
C LEU A 437 -22.46 35.58 -7.42
N ASP A 438 -21.30 35.27 -8.00
CA ASP A 438 -20.16 36.17 -8.04
C ASP A 438 -20.42 37.41 -8.94
N LEU A 439 -21.23 37.24 -9.98
CA LEU A 439 -21.75 38.34 -10.81
C LEU A 439 -22.90 39.10 -10.18
N GLY A 440 -23.28 38.84 -8.92
CA GLY A 440 -24.29 39.59 -8.17
C GLY A 440 -25.71 39.03 -8.25
N TYR A 441 -25.92 37.85 -8.88
CA TYR A 441 -27.22 37.18 -8.76
C TYR A 441 -27.42 36.71 -7.31
N THR A 442 -28.67 36.59 -6.89
CA THR A 442 -29.04 36.13 -5.55
C THR A 442 -29.63 34.71 -5.59
N PRO A 443 -29.63 33.98 -4.49
CA PRO A 443 -30.29 32.67 -4.41
C PRO A 443 -31.78 32.68 -4.79
N ASN A 444 -32.45 33.84 -4.60
CA ASN A 444 -33.85 34.05 -4.92
C ASN A 444 -34.10 34.58 -6.36
N ALA A 445 -33.02 34.88 -7.12
CA ALA A 445 -33.17 35.22 -8.54
C ALA A 445 -33.87 34.06 -9.28
N THR A 446 -34.74 34.41 -10.24
CA THR A 446 -35.60 33.41 -10.91
C THR A 446 -35.17 33.11 -12.34
N VAL A 447 -35.35 31.87 -12.75
CA VAL A 447 -35.19 31.39 -14.12
C VAL A 447 -36.38 30.54 -14.51
N VAL A 448 -36.74 30.51 -15.79
CA VAL A 448 -37.90 29.72 -16.26
C VAL A 448 -37.43 28.35 -16.75
N ASP A 449 -37.95 27.29 -16.13
CA ASP A 449 -37.76 25.89 -16.50
C ASP A 449 -38.86 25.49 -17.52
N GLU A 450 -38.53 25.58 -18.80
CA GLU A 450 -39.39 25.31 -19.96
C GLU A 450 -38.54 24.74 -21.10
N PRO A 451 -39.12 24.08 -22.13
CA PRO A 451 -38.40 23.63 -23.29
C PRO A 451 -37.45 24.69 -23.85
N TYR A 452 -36.20 24.35 -24.04
CA TYR A 452 -35.15 25.29 -24.43
C TYR A 452 -34.22 24.66 -25.48
N THR A 453 -33.96 25.42 -26.56
CA THR A 453 -33.06 24.96 -27.64
C THR A 453 -32.05 26.06 -27.95
N ILE A 454 -30.78 25.67 -28.04
CA ILE A 454 -29.66 26.54 -28.41
C ILE A 454 -29.09 26.05 -29.73
N ASN A 455 -28.92 26.92 -30.72
CA ASN A 455 -28.19 26.64 -31.94
C ASN A 455 -26.69 26.77 -31.66
N VAL A 456 -25.97 25.65 -31.64
CA VAL A 456 -24.51 25.61 -31.41
C VAL A 456 -23.81 25.71 -32.76
N PRO A 457 -23.00 26.76 -33.02
CA PRO A 457 -22.25 26.86 -34.26
C PRO A 457 -21.42 25.61 -34.54
N GLY A 458 -21.59 25.06 -35.74
CA GLY A 458 -20.87 23.83 -36.15
C GLY A 458 -21.42 22.49 -35.62
N SER A 459 -22.35 22.50 -34.67
CA SER A 459 -22.93 21.28 -34.05
C SER A 459 -24.44 21.16 -34.17
N GLY A 460 -25.15 22.25 -34.59
CA GLY A 460 -26.60 22.27 -34.74
C GLY A 460 -27.37 22.52 -33.45
N PRO A 461 -28.68 22.22 -33.40
CA PRO A 461 -29.53 22.50 -32.25
C PRO A 461 -29.22 21.58 -31.08
N TYR A 462 -29.08 22.15 -29.88
CA TYR A 462 -28.92 21.43 -28.61
C TYR A 462 -30.13 21.73 -27.72
N SER A 463 -30.87 20.69 -27.34
CA SER A 463 -32.07 20.81 -26.51
C SER A 463 -31.88 19.97 -25.23
N PRO A 464 -31.46 20.60 -24.12
CA PRO A 464 -31.36 19.90 -22.83
C PRO A 464 -32.75 19.52 -22.32
N ASP A 465 -32.83 18.40 -21.62
CA ASP A 465 -34.05 17.96 -20.95
C ASP A 465 -33.77 17.68 -19.46
N ASN A 466 -34.79 17.85 -18.61
CA ASN A 466 -34.71 17.51 -17.21
C ASN A 466 -34.72 16.00 -17.04
N TYR A 467 -34.11 15.48 -15.94
CA TYR A 467 -33.99 14.05 -15.67
C TYR A 467 -35.36 13.34 -15.61
N ASP A 468 -36.39 14.01 -15.11
CA ASP A 468 -37.76 13.49 -14.96
C ASP A 468 -38.68 13.90 -16.10
N HIS A 469 -38.16 14.53 -17.16
CA HIS A 469 -38.91 15.03 -18.34
C HIS A 469 -40.04 15.98 -17.99
N LYS A 470 -39.94 16.70 -16.84
CA LYS A 470 -40.93 17.66 -16.39
C LYS A 470 -40.39 19.08 -16.36
N PHE A 471 -41.23 20.03 -16.66
CA PHE A 471 -40.95 21.47 -16.60
C PHE A 471 -41.70 22.10 -15.44
N ARG A 472 -41.02 22.93 -14.65
CA ARG A 472 -41.55 23.53 -13.41
C ARG A 472 -41.95 24.96 -13.54
N GLY A 473 -41.78 25.60 -14.74
CA GLY A 473 -42.03 27.02 -14.94
C GLY A 473 -41.01 27.90 -14.20
N ARG A 474 -41.45 28.98 -13.62
CA ARG A 474 -40.57 29.89 -12.90
C ARG A 474 -40.10 29.31 -11.57
N VAL A 475 -38.81 29.16 -11.43
CA VAL A 475 -38.13 28.62 -10.22
C VAL A 475 -37.03 29.56 -9.79
N THR A 476 -36.69 29.58 -8.50
CA THR A 476 -35.51 30.29 -8.00
C THR A 476 -34.23 29.52 -8.35
N LEU A 477 -33.06 30.20 -8.31
CA LEU A 477 -31.75 29.54 -8.47
C LEU A 477 -31.55 28.47 -7.38
N THR A 478 -32.03 28.71 -6.16
CA THR A 478 -32.02 27.73 -5.07
C THR A 478 -32.82 26.48 -5.43
N GLU A 479 -34.05 26.59 -5.87
CA GLU A 479 -34.90 25.46 -6.29
C GLU A 479 -34.29 24.72 -7.49
N ALA A 480 -33.71 25.45 -8.43
CA ALA A 480 -33.04 24.89 -9.59
C ALA A 480 -31.84 23.99 -9.21
N LEU A 481 -30.99 24.45 -8.26
CA LEU A 481 -29.86 23.62 -7.73
C LEU A 481 -30.37 22.51 -6.83
N GLN A 482 -31.34 22.78 -5.95
CA GLN A 482 -31.95 21.82 -5.02
C GLN A 482 -32.49 20.57 -5.75
N HIS A 483 -33.25 20.81 -6.85
CA HIS A 483 -33.81 19.74 -7.66
C HIS A 483 -32.93 19.32 -8.83
N SER A 484 -31.73 19.92 -8.93
CA SER A 484 -30.76 19.59 -9.99
C SER A 484 -31.30 19.74 -11.41
N LEU A 485 -32.13 20.77 -11.67
CA LEU A 485 -32.74 21.01 -12.97
C LEU A 485 -31.68 21.29 -14.03
N ASN A 486 -31.82 20.68 -15.21
CA ASN A 486 -30.85 20.78 -16.29
C ASN A 486 -31.05 22.09 -17.09
N ILE A 487 -32.26 22.36 -17.47
CA ILE A 487 -32.60 23.55 -18.32
C ILE A 487 -32.23 24.84 -17.60
N PRO A 488 -32.62 25.07 -16.33
CA PRO A 488 -32.18 26.23 -15.57
C PRO A 488 -30.67 26.38 -15.50
N ALA A 489 -29.92 25.27 -15.24
CA ALA A 489 -28.45 25.33 -15.17
C ALA A 489 -27.83 25.76 -16.51
N VAL A 490 -28.35 25.24 -17.65
CA VAL A 490 -27.88 25.64 -18.98
C VAL A 490 -28.22 27.12 -19.24
N LYS A 491 -29.45 27.55 -18.96
CA LYS A 491 -29.87 28.97 -19.15
C LYS A 491 -29.02 29.92 -18.32
N VAL A 492 -28.71 29.57 -17.06
CA VAL A 492 -27.82 30.38 -16.20
C VAL A 492 -26.40 30.41 -16.78
N SER A 493 -25.86 29.27 -17.21
CA SER A 493 -24.53 29.22 -17.82
C SER A 493 -24.41 30.06 -19.08
N GLU A 494 -25.46 30.10 -19.92
CA GLU A 494 -25.49 30.94 -21.10
C GLU A 494 -25.58 32.44 -20.71
N ALA A 495 -26.37 32.78 -19.69
CA ALA A 495 -26.59 34.14 -19.25
C ALA A 495 -25.32 34.77 -18.61
N VAL A 496 -24.56 34.00 -17.83
CA VAL A 496 -23.31 34.46 -17.19
C VAL A 496 -22.09 34.31 -18.11
N GLY A 497 -22.24 33.61 -19.22
CA GLY A 497 -21.19 33.30 -20.16
C GLY A 497 -20.41 32.02 -19.78
N ARG A 498 -20.33 31.08 -20.73
CA ARG A 498 -19.63 29.79 -20.51
C ARG A 498 -18.16 29.94 -20.11
N GLU A 499 -17.47 30.95 -20.66
CA GLU A 499 -16.06 31.20 -20.31
C GLU A 499 -15.88 31.61 -18.85
N ASN A 500 -16.82 32.37 -18.27
CA ASN A 500 -16.80 32.70 -16.85
C ASN A 500 -16.99 31.42 -16.00
N VAL A 501 -17.89 30.53 -16.41
CA VAL A 501 -18.09 29.25 -15.75
C VAL A 501 -16.82 28.36 -15.85
N ARG A 502 -16.21 28.31 -17.05
CA ARG A 502 -14.94 27.55 -17.26
C ARG A 502 -13.83 28.12 -16.41
N ARG A 503 -13.61 29.41 -16.41
CA ARG A 503 -12.60 30.09 -15.59
C ARG A 503 -12.80 29.81 -14.11
N ILE A 504 -13.97 29.96 -13.56
CA ILE A 504 -14.26 29.72 -12.15
C ILE A 504 -14.02 28.21 -11.80
N ALA A 505 -14.48 27.30 -12.64
CA ALA A 505 -14.24 25.87 -12.41
C ALA A 505 -12.74 25.53 -12.47
N HIS A 506 -12.01 26.10 -13.43
CA HIS A 506 -10.55 25.95 -13.55
C HIS A 506 -9.83 26.54 -12.33
N ASP A 507 -10.18 27.75 -11.92
CA ASP A 507 -9.55 28.44 -10.79
C ASP A 507 -9.81 27.71 -9.46
N PHE A 508 -10.94 27.01 -9.32
CA PHE A 508 -11.19 26.08 -8.22
C PHE A 508 -10.40 24.77 -8.29
N GLY A 509 -9.59 24.54 -9.34
CA GLY A 509 -8.70 23.39 -9.46
C GLY A 509 -9.17 22.29 -10.42
N LEU A 510 -10.20 22.52 -11.24
CA LEU A 510 -10.61 21.57 -12.29
C LEU A 510 -9.75 21.76 -13.54
N GLN A 511 -8.57 21.17 -13.54
CA GLN A 511 -7.54 21.36 -14.57
C GLN A 511 -7.78 20.59 -15.88
N ALA A 512 -8.82 19.75 -15.96
CA ALA A 512 -9.17 19.01 -17.16
C ALA A 512 -9.68 19.96 -18.28
N ASP A 513 -9.63 19.48 -19.52
CA ASP A 513 -10.15 20.23 -20.68
C ASP A 513 -11.67 20.36 -20.57
N LEU A 514 -12.13 21.54 -20.14
CA LEU A 514 -13.54 21.79 -19.90
C LEU A 514 -14.29 22.03 -21.22
N ALA A 515 -15.43 21.38 -21.40
CA ALA A 515 -16.26 21.50 -22.60
C ALA A 515 -16.60 22.98 -22.93
N ALA A 516 -16.45 23.38 -24.18
CA ALA A 516 -16.78 24.71 -24.63
C ALA A 516 -18.28 24.93 -24.96
N GLY A 517 -19.02 23.81 -25.13
CA GLY A 517 -20.45 23.83 -25.52
C GLY A 517 -21.39 23.95 -24.31
N PRO A 518 -22.70 24.12 -24.55
CA PRO A 518 -23.71 24.29 -23.49
C PRO A 518 -23.83 23.08 -22.55
N ALA A 519 -23.38 21.91 -22.96
CA ALA A 519 -23.30 20.71 -22.12
C ALA A 519 -22.30 20.86 -20.95
N LEU A 520 -21.42 21.87 -20.96
CA LEU A 520 -20.57 22.25 -19.85
C LEU A 520 -21.37 22.35 -18.53
N ALA A 521 -22.50 23.04 -18.57
CA ALA A 521 -23.36 23.27 -17.39
C ALA A 521 -23.89 21.95 -16.78
N LEU A 522 -23.89 20.86 -17.53
CA LEU A 522 -24.35 19.55 -17.12
C LEU A 522 -23.19 18.58 -16.77
N GLY A 523 -21.95 19.09 -16.75
CA GLY A 523 -20.76 18.33 -16.40
C GLY A 523 -20.36 17.29 -17.45
N ALA A 524 -20.40 17.69 -18.73
CA ALA A 524 -19.89 16.86 -19.82
C ALA A 524 -18.38 16.63 -19.77
N SER A 525 -17.65 17.45 -18.99
CA SER A 525 -16.23 17.35 -18.77
C SER A 525 -15.87 16.29 -17.72
N GLU A 526 -14.67 15.73 -17.86
CA GLU A 526 -14.14 14.75 -16.91
C GLU A 526 -13.31 15.41 -15.81
N SER A 527 -13.25 14.80 -14.64
CA SER A 527 -12.37 15.20 -13.54
C SER A 527 -12.05 14.00 -12.66
N THR A 528 -11.03 14.13 -11.82
CA THR A 528 -10.76 13.17 -10.76
C THR A 528 -11.58 13.47 -9.52
N LEU A 529 -11.78 12.45 -8.67
CA LEU A 529 -12.51 12.65 -7.42
C LEU A 529 -11.79 13.63 -6.49
N ILE A 530 -10.45 13.58 -6.44
CA ILE A 530 -9.67 14.47 -5.58
C ILE A 530 -9.81 15.94 -6.00
N ASN A 531 -9.76 16.23 -7.31
CA ASN A 531 -9.91 17.59 -7.82
C ASN A 531 -11.32 18.13 -7.56
N MET A 532 -12.35 17.32 -7.81
CA MET A 532 -13.73 17.70 -7.51
C MET A 532 -13.94 17.95 -6.02
N THR A 533 -13.38 17.11 -5.14
CA THR A 533 -13.50 17.29 -3.68
C THR A 533 -12.75 18.54 -3.23
N GLY A 534 -11.56 18.82 -3.79
CA GLY A 534 -10.79 20.04 -3.54
C GLY A 534 -11.54 21.30 -3.96
N ALA A 535 -12.19 21.29 -5.13
CA ALA A 535 -13.01 22.41 -5.59
C ALA A 535 -14.20 22.70 -4.65
N TYR A 536 -14.82 21.66 -4.06
CA TYR A 536 -15.86 21.84 -3.04
C TYR A 536 -15.29 22.32 -1.70
N ALA A 537 -14.04 21.94 -1.37
CA ALA A 537 -13.35 22.53 -0.22
C ALA A 537 -13.15 24.04 -0.40
N GLY A 538 -12.87 24.47 -1.63
CA GLY A 538 -12.80 25.89 -1.98
C GLY A 538 -14.13 26.64 -1.81
N ILE A 539 -15.26 25.99 -2.04
CA ILE A 539 -16.58 26.58 -1.75
C ILE A 539 -16.78 26.72 -0.23
N LEU A 540 -16.45 25.66 0.54
CA LEU A 540 -16.61 25.68 2.00
C LEU A 540 -15.71 26.70 2.69
N ASN A 541 -14.49 26.92 2.22
CA ASN A 541 -13.53 27.85 2.85
C ASN A 541 -13.79 29.32 2.57
N GLY A 542 -14.91 29.66 1.91
CA GLY A 542 -15.30 31.04 1.58
C GLY A 542 -14.87 31.48 0.19
N GLY A 543 -14.58 30.57 -0.73
CA GLY A 543 -14.36 30.84 -2.14
C GLY A 543 -12.92 30.98 -2.60
N SER A 544 -11.95 30.47 -1.86
CA SER A 544 -10.56 30.39 -2.30
C SER A 544 -10.28 29.05 -2.99
N SER A 545 -9.35 29.01 -3.93
CA SER A 545 -8.89 27.77 -4.55
C SER A 545 -8.25 26.84 -3.52
N VAL A 546 -8.24 25.54 -3.81
CA VAL A 546 -7.65 24.54 -2.92
C VAL A 546 -6.85 23.54 -3.75
N THR A 547 -5.58 23.41 -3.40
CA THR A 547 -4.73 22.32 -3.87
C THR A 547 -4.72 21.21 -2.82
N PRO A 548 -5.31 20.03 -3.09
CA PRO A 548 -5.26 18.92 -2.16
C PRO A 548 -3.83 18.50 -1.86
N TYR A 549 -3.48 18.32 -0.59
CA TYR A 549 -2.16 17.92 -0.16
C TYR A 549 -2.20 16.84 0.93
N GLY A 550 -1.11 16.09 1.00
CA GLY A 550 -0.96 15.00 1.97
C GLY A 550 0.39 15.00 2.68
N LEU A 551 1.43 15.60 2.06
CA LEU A 551 2.76 15.74 2.64
C LEU A 551 2.81 17.04 3.44
N THR A 552 3.15 16.97 4.73
CA THR A 552 3.37 18.15 5.57
C THR A 552 4.84 18.41 5.87
N GLU A 553 5.65 17.35 5.94
CA GLU A 553 7.08 17.43 6.23
C GLU A 553 7.81 16.22 5.63
N LEU A 554 8.96 16.44 5.05
CA LEU A 554 9.89 15.41 4.61
C LEU A 554 11.28 15.69 5.17
N ARG A 555 11.89 14.71 5.84
CA ARG A 555 13.22 14.80 6.42
C ARG A 555 13.98 13.48 6.33
N LEU A 556 15.30 13.52 6.51
CA LEU A 556 16.10 12.32 6.67
C LEU A 556 15.90 11.72 8.06
N LYS A 557 15.97 10.40 8.14
CA LYS A 557 15.91 9.71 9.43
C LYS A 557 17.18 9.99 10.23
N GLY A 558 17.02 10.56 11.42
CA GLY A 558 18.14 10.97 12.28
C GLY A 558 18.55 12.43 12.14
N ASP A 559 17.93 13.16 11.21
CA ASP A 559 18.00 14.62 11.10
C ASP A 559 16.63 15.21 11.40
N ASP A 560 16.58 16.19 12.29
CA ASP A 560 15.34 16.87 12.68
C ASP A 560 15.04 18.08 11.78
N THR A 561 15.93 18.41 10.83
CA THR A 561 15.74 19.50 9.88
C THR A 561 14.87 19.06 8.71
N PRO A 562 13.70 19.68 8.47
CA PRO A 562 12.90 19.39 7.28
C PRO A 562 13.63 19.77 5.99
N LEU A 563 13.66 18.85 5.02
CA LEU A 563 14.15 19.13 3.67
C LEU A 563 13.08 19.84 2.82
N MET A 564 11.82 19.54 3.10
CA MET A 564 10.67 20.21 2.50
C MET A 564 9.44 20.06 3.41
N GLY A 565 8.50 20.99 3.26
CA GLY A 565 7.25 20.99 3.98
C GLY A 565 6.16 21.76 3.26
N GLN A 566 4.91 21.56 3.67
CA GLN A 566 3.75 22.28 3.17
C GLN A 566 2.79 22.59 4.32
N GLU A 567 2.45 23.86 4.46
CA GLU A 567 1.51 24.37 5.46
C GLU A 567 0.20 24.83 4.79
N GLY A 568 -0.69 23.87 4.47
CA GLY A 568 -1.99 24.17 3.85
C GLY A 568 -1.98 24.13 2.32
N GLY A 569 -3.18 24.08 1.75
CA GLY A 569 -3.42 24.02 0.31
C GLY A 569 -4.31 25.16 -0.21
N MET A 570 -4.66 26.15 0.62
CA MET A 570 -5.45 27.30 0.20
C MET A 570 -4.64 28.22 -0.71
N GLY A 571 -5.23 28.55 -1.86
CA GLY A 571 -4.68 29.49 -2.82
C GLY A 571 -5.49 30.81 -2.91
N GLU A 572 -5.47 31.41 -4.08
CA GLU A 572 -6.14 32.67 -4.35
C GLU A 572 -7.66 32.54 -4.26
N ARG A 573 -8.31 33.71 -4.01
CA ARG A 573 -9.76 33.78 -3.99
C ARG A 573 -10.32 33.72 -5.42
N VAL A 574 -11.21 32.76 -5.63
CA VAL A 574 -11.85 32.50 -6.93
C VAL A 574 -13.16 33.25 -7.07
N ILE A 575 -13.97 33.26 -6.00
CA ILE A 575 -15.24 34.00 -5.91
C ILE A 575 -15.30 34.77 -4.59
N SER A 576 -16.16 35.79 -4.53
CA SER A 576 -16.39 36.55 -3.32
C SER A 576 -16.92 35.66 -2.18
N GLU A 577 -16.58 36.01 -0.94
CA GLU A 577 -17.03 35.24 0.23
C GLU A 577 -18.57 35.22 0.32
N ARG A 578 -19.23 36.32 -0.02
CA ARG A 578 -20.69 36.41 -0.10
C ARG A 578 -21.27 35.41 -1.11
N ALA A 579 -20.66 35.28 -2.29
CA ALA A 579 -21.07 34.30 -3.30
C ALA A 579 -20.88 32.85 -2.79
N ALA A 580 -19.75 32.59 -2.14
CA ALA A 580 -19.46 31.24 -1.55
C ALA A 580 -20.47 30.89 -0.45
N GLN A 581 -20.75 31.81 0.49
CA GLN A 581 -21.73 31.62 1.57
C GLN A 581 -23.16 31.41 1.05
N SER A 582 -23.54 32.18 -0.01
CA SER A 582 -24.83 31.98 -0.70
C SER A 582 -24.93 30.67 -1.42
N LEU A 583 -23.82 30.19 -2.02
CA LEU A 583 -23.74 28.87 -2.66
C LEU A 583 -23.84 27.75 -1.64
N VAL A 584 -23.17 27.87 -0.48
CA VAL A 584 -23.29 26.93 0.64
C VAL A 584 -24.75 26.79 1.07
N TYR A 585 -25.50 27.88 1.18
CA TYR A 585 -26.94 27.83 1.46
C TYR A 585 -27.72 27.04 0.40
N MET A 586 -27.49 27.31 -0.89
CA MET A 586 -28.18 26.60 -1.97
C MET A 586 -27.82 25.09 -1.97
N MET A 587 -26.58 24.74 -1.68
CA MET A 587 -26.12 23.35 -1.57
C MET A 587 -26.65 22.67 -0.30
N TRP A 588 -26.81 23.39 0.80
CA TRP A 588 -27.49 22.90 1.99
C TRP A 588 -28.97 22.55 1.68
N ARG A 589 -29.68 23.41 0.93
CA ARG A 589 -31.05 23.11 0.47
C ARG A 589 -31.12 21.85 -0.38
N ALA A 590 -30.09 21.56 -1.20
CA ALA A 590 -30.03 20.35 -2.01
C ALA A 590 -29.93 19.06 -1.18
N VAL A 591 -29.36 19.14 0.01
CA VAL A 591 -29.33 18.01 0.98
C VAL A 591 -30.57 18.01 1.86
N GLU A 592 -31.00 19.19 2.35
CA GLU A 592 -32.10 19.25 3.32
C GLU A 592 -33.43 18.78 2.70
N ALA A 593 -33.73 19.20 1.48
CA ALA A 593 -35.00 18.94 0.80
C ALA A 593 -34.88 18.62 -0.70
N GLY A 594 -33.70 18.28 -1.17
CA GLY A 594 -33.43 18.06 -2.60
C GLY A 594 -32.92 16.66 -2.93
N THR A 595 -32.16 16.57 -4.03
CA THR A 595 -31.65 15.29 -4.57
C THR A 595 -30.62 14.60 -3.68
N GLY A 596 -29.99 15.33 -2.74
CA GLY A 596 -28.97 14.82 -1.80
C GLY A 596 -29.51 14.37 -0.45
N HIS A 597 -30.82 14.26 -0.27
CA HIS A 597 -31.45 14.01 1.03
C HIS A 597 -30.90 12.80 1.79
N ARG A 598 -30.46 11.76 1.13
CA ARG A 598 -29.87 10.56 1.79
C ARG A 598 -28.54 10.85 2.51
N ALA A 599 -27.86 11.93 2.15
CA ALA A 599 -26.63 12.34 2.82
C ALA A 599 -26.86 13.17 4.09
N LYS A 600 -28.11 13.53 4.43
CA LYS A 600 -28.43 14.34 5.60
C LYS A 600 -27.97 13.68 6.90
N LEU A 601 -27.28 14.44 7.75
CA LEU A 601 -26.89 14.02 9.10
C LEU A 601 -27.93 14.53 10.11
N SER A 602 -28.13 13.78 11.18
CA SER A 602 -29.17 14.09 12.18
C SER A 602 -28.75 15.19 13.16
N ASP A 603 -27.43 15.34 13.37
CA ASP A 603 -26.88 16.18 14.44
C ASP A 603 -26.26 17.50 13.92
N ARG A 604 -26.07 17.65 12.61
CA ARG A 604 -25.40 18.81 12.01
C ARG A 604 -25.90 19.16 10.64
N GLN A 605 -25.66 20.40 10.24
CA GLN A 605 -25.93 20.87 8.88
C GLN A 605 -24.88 20.33 7.90
N VAL A 606 -25.33 19.89 6.74
CA VAL A 606 -24.47 19.47 5.63
C VAL A 606 -24.97 20.03 4.31
N ALA A 607 -24.05 20.37 3.44
CA ALA A 607 -24.31 20.84 2.09
C ALA A 607 -23.66 19.91 1.08
N GLY A 608 -24.24 19.78 -0.11
CA GLY A 608 -23.67 18.88 -1.10
C GLY A 608 -24.42 18.88 -2.42
N LYS A 609 -23.90 18.08 -3.36
CA LYS A 609 -24.50 17.95 -4.69
C LYS A 609 -24.34 16.52 -5.23
N THR A 610 -25.40 16.01 -5.78
CA THR A 610 -25.44 14.76 -6.53
C THR A 610 -24.97 14.95 -7.97
N GLY A 611 -24.21 14.02 -8.49
CA GLY A 611 -23.85 13.89 -9.90
C GLY A 611 -24.30 12.55 -10.44
N THR A 612 -24.88 12.55 -11.63
CA THR A 612 -25.22 11.34 -12.39
C THR A 612 -25.01 11.68 -13.86
N THR A 613 -24.22 10.84 -14.54
CA THR A 613 -23.96 11.02 -15.96
C THR A 613 -25.04 10.34 -16.80
N SER A 614 -25.08 10.65 -18.11
CA SER A 614 -25.96 9.98 -19.05
C SER A 614 -25.80 8.48 -19.00
N ALA A 615 -26.92 7.75 -19.01
CA ALA A 615 -26.98 6.30 -18.80
C ALA A 615 -26.42 5.81 -17.44
N ALA A 616 -26.25 6.70 -16.45
CA ALA A 616 -25.75 6.37 -15.11
C ALA A 616 -24.42 5.60 -15.14
N ARG A 617 -23.45 6.03 -15.96
CA ARG A 617 -22.11 5.40 -15.99
C ARG A 617 -21.27 5.78 -14.79
N ASP A 618 -21.42 7.04 -14.34
CA ASP A 618 -20.78 7.58 -13.14
C ASP A 618 -21.84 8.17 -12.23
N ALA A 619 -21.75 7.86 -10.96
CA ALA A 619 -22.60 8.37 -9.90
C ALA A 619 -21.73 9.01 -8.81
N TRP A 620 -22.02 10.28 -8.47
CA TRP A 620 -21.24 11.08 -7.55
C TRP A 620 -22.11 11.63 -6.44
N PHE A 621 -21.53 11.70 -5.25
CA PHE A 621 -22.00 12.62 -4.22
C PHE A 621 -20.81 13.33 -3.61
N ILE A 622 -20.81 14.67 -3.65
CA ILE A 622 -19.78 15.49 -3.01
C ILE A 622 -20.48 16.46 -2.08
N GLY A 623 -20.05 16.48 -0.85
CA GLY A 623 -20.66 17.32 0.17
C GLY A 623 -19.75 17.60 1.34
N PHE A 624 -20.17 18.46 2.25
CA PHE A 624 -19.39 18.90 3.39
C PHE A 624 -20.26 19.26 4.59
N SER A 625 -19.66 19.11 5.77
CA SER A 625 -20.04 19.76 7.02
C SER A 625 -19.20 21.04 7.18
N ALA A 626 -19.26 21.68 8.33
CA ALA A 626 -18.35 22.78 8.66
C ALA A 626 -16.89 22.35 8.87
N ASP A 627 -16.64 21.03 9.07
CA ASP A 627 -15.34 20.48 9.45
C ASP A 627 -14.63 19.77 8.31
N TYR A 628 -15.37 18.99 7.50
CA TYR A 628 -14.81 18.10 6.49
C TYR A 628 -15.62 18.15 5.19
N VAL A 629 -14.89 18.03 4.08
CA VAL A 629 -15.43 17.79 2.75
C VAL A 629 -15.19 16.35 2.38
N ALA A 630 -16.21 15.67 1.87
CA ALA A 630 -16.04 14.31 1.37
C ALA A 630 -16.65 14.17 -0.03
N GLY A 631 -15.93 13.46 -0.88
CA GLY A 631 -16.39 13.07 -2.21
C GLY A 631 -16.50 11.56 -2.30
N VAL A 632 -17.58 11.08 -2.92
CA VAL A 632 -17.82 9.67 -3.24
C VAL A 632 -18.14 9.55 -4.73
N TRP A 633 -17.42 8.64 -5.39
CA TRP A 633 -17.68 8.22 -6.76
C TRP A 633 -18.00 6.72 -6.79
N MET A 634 -18.93 6.32 -7.66
CA MET A 634 -19.26 4.93 -7.95
C MET A 634 -19.42 4.73 -9.46
N GLY A 635 -18.88 3.63 -10.01
CA GLY A 635 -18.92 3.29 -11.43
C GLY A 635 -18.27 1.94 -11.73
N TYR A 636 -18.21 1.60 -13.01
CA TYR A 636 -17.43 0.45 -13.50
C TYR A 636 -16.17 0.95 -14.21
N ASP A 637 -15.08 0.19 -14.12
CA ASP A 637 -13.83 0.53 -14.81
C ASP A 637 -13.96 0.53 -16.33
N ASP A 638 -14.86 -0.29 -16.86
CA ASP A 638 -15.13 -0.44 -18.28
C ASP A 638 -16.26 0.46 -18.82
N ASN A 639 -16.69 1.46 -18.02
CA ASN A 639 -17.80 2.36 -18.34
C ASN A 639 -19.18 1.68 -18.54
N THR A 640 -19.37 0.45 -18.07
CA THR A 640 -20.69 -0.20 -18.05
C THR A 640 -21.68 0.64 -17.23
N PRO A 641 -22.91 0.90 -17.71
CA PRO A 641 -23.90 1.66 -16.96
C PRO A 641 -24.28 0.99 -15.62
N LEU A 642 -24.37 1.81 -14.56
CA LEU A 642 -24.90 1.42 -13.27
C LEU A 642 -26.44 1.29 -13.36
N LYS A 643 -26.99 0.11 -13.14
CA LYS A 643 -28.43 -0.10 -13.20
C LYS A 643 -29.12 0.39 -11.93
N GLY A 644 -29.96 1.43 -12.07
CA GLY A 644 -30.76 1.96 -10.94
C GLY A 644 -29.98 2.72 -9.90
N VAL A 645 -28.71 3.08 -10.15
CA VAL A 645 -27.86 3.84 -9.22
C VAL A 645 -27.74 5.28 -9.73
N THR A 646 -28.04 6.23 -8.86
CA THR A 646 -27.84 7.67 -9.09
C THR A 646 -26.98 8.24 -7.99
N GLY A 647 -26.46 9.44 -8.17
CA GLY A 647 -25.66 10.13 -7.13
C GLY A 647 -26.40 10.34 -5.79
N GLY A 648 -27.74 10.50 -5.83
CA GLY A 648 -28.60 10.57 -4.64
C GLY A 648 -28.96 9.21 -4.04
N GLY A 649 -28.48 8.11 -4.63
CA GLY A 649 -28.64 6.74 -4.15
C GLY A 649 -27.45 6.27 -3.31
N LEU A 650 -26.79 5.19 -3.77
CA LEU A 650 -25.67 4.58 -3.05
C LEU A 650 -24.49 5.53 -2.76
N PRO A 651 -24.06 6.43 -3.67
CA PRO A 651 -22.99 7.38 -3.33
C PRO A 651 -23.33 8.30 -2.16
N ALA A 652 -24.55 8.84 -2.12
CA ALA A 652 -25.03 9.68 -1.01
C ALA A 652 -25.12 8.88 0.30
N GLU A 653 -25.47 7.61 0.24
CA GLU A 653 -25.55 6.72 1.38
C GLU A 653 -24.16 6.34 1.91
N ILE A 654 -23.21 6.00 1.02
CA ILE A 654 -21.81 5.77 1.41
C ILE A 654 -21.24 7.02 2.08
N TRP A 655 -21.54 8.20 1.53
CA TRP A 655 -21.14 9.48 2.11
C TRP A 655 -21.74 9.67 3.51
N HIS A 656 -23.04 9.43 3.66
CA HIS A 656 -23.72 9.49 4.96
C HIS A 656 -23.05 8.61 6.01
N GLU A 657 -22.90 7.32 5.69
CA GLU A 657 -22.30 6.33 6.58
C GLU A 657 -20.86 6.66 6.95
N ALA A 658 -20.09 7.18 6.00
CA ALA A 658 -18.73 7.63 6.26
C ALA A 658 -18.71 8.85 7.20
N MET A 659 -19.54 9.86 6.90
CA MET A 659 -19.53 11.12 7.64
C MET A 659 -20.15 11.01 9.04
N VAL A 660 -21.09 10.11 9.28
CA VAL A 660 -21.55 9.77 10.65
C VAL A 660 -20.34 9.34 11.48
N ARG A 661 -19.54 8.40 11.01
CA ARG A 661 -18.36 7.87 11.72
C ARG A 661 -17.21 8.89 11.81
N VAL A 662 -16.99 9.68 10.74
CA VAL A 662 -15.98 10.74 10.71
C VAL A 662 -16.23 11.77 11.82
N HIS A 663 -17.49 12.05 12.11
CA HIS A 663 -17.87 13.05 13.10
C HIS A 663 -18.08 12.51 14.52
N GLU A 664 -17.85 11.22 14.76
CA GLU A 664 -17.88 10.68 16.13
C GLU A 664 -16.91 11.45 17.05
N GLY A 665 -17.45 12.05 18.11
CA GLY A 665 -16.68 12.87 19.05
C GLY A 665 -16.31 14.27 18.56
N VAL A 666 -16.79 14.70 17.39
CA VAL A 666 -16.58 16.07 16.87
C VAL A 666 -17.83 16.91 17.17
N PRO A 667 -17.74 18.00 17.94
CA PRO A 667 -18.88 18.86 18.22
C PRO A 667 -19.45 19.47 16.91
N PRO A 668 -20.79 19.55 16.76
CA PRO A 668 -21.39 20.15 15.57
C PRO A 668 -21.13 21.65 15.50
N ARG A 669 -20.79 22.12 14.31
CA ARG A 669 -20.60 23.54 13.98
C ARG A 669 -21.55 23.92 12.84
N PRO A 670 -22.09 25.16 12.82
CA PRO A 670 -22.95 25.63 11.71
C PRO A 670 -22.13 25.77 10.42
N LEU A 671 -22.78 25.55 9.29
CA LEU A 671 -22.20 25.86 7.99
C LEU A 671 -22.00 27.38 7.81
N PRO A 672 -20.91 27.80 7.14
CA PRO A 672 -20.69 29.21 6.79
C PRO A 672 -21.61 29.64 5.62
N MET A 673 -22.91 29.76 5.87
CA MET A 673 -23.89 30.10 4.84
C MET A 673 -24.56 31.43 5.11
N LEU A 674 -24.81 32.16 4.04
CA LEU A 674 -25.62 33.38 4.06
C LEU A 674 -27.05 33.02 3.65
N LEU A 675 -28.00 33.23 4.58
CA LEU A 675 -29.42 33.07 4.29
C LEU A 675 -29.88 34.17 3.37
N PRO A 676 -30.70 33.90 2.33
CA PRO A 676 -31.26 34.97 1.51
C PRO A 676 -32.18 35.84 2.35
N GLU A 677 -32.15 37.15 2.11
CA GLU A 677 -33.07 38.07 2.71
C GLU A 677 -34.51 37.66 2.32
N GLU A 678 -35.41 37.56 3.30
CA GLU A 678 -36.82 37.35 3.01
C GLU A 678 -37.31 38.53 2.14
N ALA A 679 -37.99 38.24 1.04
CA ALA A 679 -38.66 39.30 0.26
C ALA A 679 -39.59 40.06 1.23
N PRO A 680 -39.52 41.39 1.29
CA PRO A 680 -40.44 42.13 2.15
C PRO A 680 -41.86 41.65 1.86
N PRO A 681 -42.71 41.44 2.90
CA PRO A 681 -44.07 41.02 2.67
C PRO A 681 -44.71 42.00 1.67
N PRO A 682 -45.53 41.52 0.71
CA PRO A 682 -46.18 42.39 -0.25
C PRO A 682 -46.90 43.50 0.56
N VAL A 683 -46.48 44.73 0.38
CA VAL A 683 -47.13 45.88 1.02
C VAL A 683 -48.61 45.77 0.62
N ALA A 684 -49.47 45.54 1.59
CA ALA A 684 -50.92 45.51 1.34
C ALA A 684 -51.27 46.80 0.64
N GLY A 685 -51.75 46.69 -0.59
CA GLY A 685 -51.84 47.80 -1.53
C GLY A 685 -52.53 49.03 -0.96
N GLU A 686 -51.89 50.15 -1.13
CA GLU A 686 -52.62 51.41 -1.18
C GLU A 686 -53.74 51.26 -2.21
N PRO A 687 -54.96 51.77 -1.94
CA PRO A 687 -56.07 51.72 -2.89
C PRO A 687 -55.68 52.41 -4.18
N GLY A 688 -55.47 51.65 -5.23
CA GLY A 688 -55.03 52.07 -6.52
C GLY A 688 -56.07 53.02 -7.13
N TYR A 689 -55.63 54.14 -7.65
CA TYR A 689 -56.39 54.95 -8.59
C TYR A 689 -56.81 54.07 -9.79
N PRO A 690 -58.09 54.10 -10.18
CA PRO A 690 -58.54 53.36 -11.34
C PRO A 690 -58.10 54.06 -12.62
N GLY A 691 -57.22 53.40 -13.37
CA GLY A 691 -56.94 53.88 -14.72
C GLY A 691 -55.48 53.88 -15.16
N GLN A 692 -54.75 52.78 -15.05
CA GLN A 692 -53.65 52.47 -15.97
C GLN A 692 -53.54 50.95 -16.15
N SER A 693 -53.95 50.50 -17.32
CA SER A 693 -53.72 49.15 -17.77
C SER A 693 -52.22 48.87 -17.83
N ALA A 694 -51.73 48.06 -16.93
CA ALA A 694 -50.36 47.52 -17.00
C ALA A 694 -50.26 46.68 -18.26
N GLY A 695 -49.56 47.13 -19.25
CA GLY A 695 -49.08 46.36 -20.35
C GLY A 695 -48.12 45.26 -19.82
N PRO A 696 -47.98 44.11 -20.47
CA PRO A 696 -47.10 43.05 -20.02
C PRO A 696 -45.64 43.53 -20.05
N GLY A 697 -45.10 43.78 -18.87
CA GLY A 697 -43.70 44.12 -18.73
C GLY A 697 -42.84 42.93 -19.15
N THR A 698 -42.31 43.00 -20.33
CA THR A 698 -41.19 42.20 -20.80
C THR A 698 -39.97 42.63 -20.00
N GLY A 699 -39.71 41.95 -18.89
CA GLY A 699 -38.42 41.98 -18.21
C GLY A 699 -37.36 41.34 -19.09
N GLY A 700 -36.93 42.08 -20.11
CA GLY A 700 -35.80 41.66 -20.94
C GLY A 700 -34.53 41.70 -20.10
N TRP A 701 -33.77 40.69 -20.19
CA TRP A 701 -32.40 40.64 -19.74
C TRP A 701 -31.64 41.74 -20.51
N GLY A 702 -31.48 42.93 -19.89
CA GLY A 702 -30.73 44.04 -20.48
C GLY A 702 -29.27 43.63 -20.62
N GLN A 703 -28.78 43.64 -21.87
CA GLN A 703 -27.36 43.65 -22.15
C GLN A 703 -26.77 44.91 -21.49
N GLN A 704 -26.03 44.70 -20.40
CA GLN A 704 -25.14 45.73 -19.89
C GLN A 704 -23.94 45.77 -20.84
N GLN A 705 -23.71 46.91 -21.46
CA GLN A 705 -22.51 47.19 -22.23
C GLN A 705 -21.28 47.05 -21.34
N PRO A 706 -20.17 46.48 -21.85
CA PRO A 706 -18.95 46.36 -21.08
C PRO A 706 -18.43 47.75 -20.71
N VAL A 707 -18.19 47.93 -19.41
CA VAL A 707 -17.39 49.06 -18.90
C VAL A 707 -15.99 48.87 -19.47
N GLN A 708 -15.52 49.85 -20.24
CA GLN A 708 -14.13 49.95 -20.70
C GLN A 708 -13.25 50.15 -19.48
N ASP A 709 -12.54 49.09 -19.08
CA ASP A 709 -11.44 49.17 -18.12
C ASP A 709 -10.18 49.58 -18.89
N ASN A 710 -9.77 50.83 -18.70
CA ASN A 710 -8.47 51.32 -19.14
C ASN A 710 -7.40 50.74 -18.23
N ARG A 711 -6.82 49.61 -18.61
CA ARG A 711 -5.54 49.13 -18.12
C ARG A 711 -4.63 48.79 -19.30
N ASP A 712 -3.97 49.81 -19.79
CA ASP A 712 -2.66 49.65 -20.41
C ASP A 712 -1.66 49.35 -19.27
N ASP A 713 -1.17 48.13 -19.23
CA ASP A 713 0.26 47.76 -19.00
C ASP A 713 0.40 46.23 -19.11
N GLY A 714 0.63 45.81 -20.33
CA GLY A 714 1.02 44.44 -20.66
C GLY A 714 2.50 44.21 -20.40
N GLY A 715 2.88 43.92 -19.16
CA GLY A 715 4.22 43.39 -18.81
C GLY A 715 4.20 41.89 -18.73
N ASN A 716 4.96 41.25 -19.61
CA ASN A 716 5.12 39.80 -19.75
C ASN A 716 5.42 39.10 -18.41
N LEU A 717 4.46 38.41 -17.83
CA LEU A 717 4.60 37.58 -16.64
C LEU A 717 5.65 36.48 -16.83
N ALA A 718 5.80 35.97 -18.07
CA ALA A 718 6.80 34.97 -18.42
C ALA A 718 8.24 35.49 -18.30
N GLU A 719 8.47 36.78 -18.58
CA GLU A 719 9.80 37.40 -18.52
C GLU A 719 10.24 37.71 -17.09
N ASN A 720 9.28 38.00 -16.20
CA ASN A 720 9.55 38.20 -14.79
C ASN A 720 9.84 36.88 -14.02
N ILE A 721 9.21 35.78 -14.43
CA ILE A 721 9.51 34.45 -13.88
C ILE A 721 10.89 33.97 -14.34
N LEU A 722 11.27 34.24 -15.60
CA LEU A 722 12.60 33.86 -16.11
C LEU A 722 13.72 34.66 -15.44
N ARG A 723 13.52 35.92 -15.11
CA ARG A 723 14.49 36.76 -14.38
C ARG A 723 14.65 36.34 -12.93
N SER A 724 13.60 35.91 -12.23
CA SER A 724 13.69 35.45 -10.85
C SER A 724 14.41 34.10 -10.73
N VAL A 725 14.26 33.20 -11.71
CA VAL A 725 14.95 31.90 -11.76
C VAL A 725 16.43 32.05 -12.13
N LEU A 726 16.77 32.93 -13.05
CA LEU A 726 18.16 33.17 -13.45
C LEU A 726 18.96 34.03 -12.44
N GLY A 727 18.29 34.84 -11.60
CA GLY A 727 18.91 35.59 -10.52
C GLY A 727 19.35 34.75 -9.31
N ALA A 728 18.76 33.57 -9.15
CA ALA A 728 19.07 32.66 -8.04
C ALA A 728 20.29 31.76 -8.29
N PHE A 729 20.78 31.68 -9.53
CA PHE A 729 21.96 30.86 -9.91
C PHE A 729 23.25 31.65 -10.14
N GLY A 730 23.24 32.97 -9.91
CA GLY A 730 24.37 33.87 -10.23
C GLY A 730 25.15 34.42 -9.02
N ALA A 731 25.10 33.82 -7.83
CA ALA A 731 25.89 34.30 -6.70
C ALA A 731 26.43 33.12 -5.87
N ARG A 732 27.49 32.48 -6.38
CA ARG A 732 28.58 31.85 -5.60
C ARG A 732 29.68 31.40 -6.55
N ASN A 733 30.69 32.24 -6.67
CA ASN A 733 32.07 31.83 -6.82
C ASN A 733 32.69 31.73 -5.45
#